data_6df59517e0dbe1d2bc3d4dc56e7dfc6c
#
_entry.id   6df59517e0dbe1d2bc3d4dc56e7dfc6c
#
_cell.length_a   1.000
_cell.length_b   1.000
_cell.length_c   1.000
_cell.angle_alpha   90.00
_cell.angle_beta   90.00
_cell.angle_gamma   90.00
#
_symmetry.space_group_name_H-M   'P 1'
#
loop_
_entity.id
_entity.type
_entity.pdbx_description
1 polymer ?
#
loop_
_entity_poly.entity_id
_entity_poly.type
_entity_poly.pdbx_seq_one_letter_code
_entity_poly.pdbx_strand_id
1 'polypeptide(L)'
;MFSPKNIFTNSIGKNTEESGDDLNFFFKELFDVLNKPKNEREIYHDFRDNFDYVNGGLFEAPHEKIKFTSKIRKLIIEAGGLEWSDISPDIFGSMIQTINRPDQSMHFTSQENILKLIKPLFLDELYNELEQINEAEKLEAFLNRLENIVIFDPACGSGNFLIISYKNLRKLEMEILKRLKQISSYKIEAFSRVKLSQFYGIELEQFACEVAKSSLWISEHQLNLKFKKELGLEIKSLPLKDSGNIICGNATNENWDLICPKSTEKEIYIVGNPPYLGSRNQKTCHKNDMKAVFKKNYKSLDYIACWLFKAAEYIKNGQAEAAFVSTNSICQGEQVGLLWPLILRDNIRIKFAHQSFKWTNPAKHNAGVTCVIVGLTNDSSKKKTLISALNDSETVDNITPYLTSGKTIYVNRRPKPLSNHLPEMIYGNMPLEGNHLKLTAIEKDEMVSQNPEVEKFIRPLIGGDEFIKRKDRWCLWINEEDVNEAFQIPAIQTRINKVKKFRESGGEVARSLIDRSYQFRYRHTAKSHLILVPCTSSEKRNYLPCGIFPSNYITLNSAHVIYDSEIWIFGVLSSRMHMIWTYAVAGRLESRIRYSSALCYNTFPLPELSENQKNSIQNHTYCIIEEREKHPEMIIADLYDPETMPQALLDAHCSLDQIVEKCYRSQSFINDEERLEYLLYLYEELILEEKMRSENA
;
A
#
# COMPACT_ATOMS: atom_id res chain seq x y z
N MET A 1 -7.46 -21.92 -29.78
CA MET A 1 -6.25 -22.40 -29.14
C MET A 1 -6.14 -23.93 -29.16
N PHE A 2 -7.14 -24.65 -28.70
CA PHE A 2 -7.10 -26.13 -28.54
C PHE A 2 -7.61 -26.90 -29.75
N SER A 3 -8.15 -26.22 -30.75
CA SER A 3 -8.72 -26.85 -31.97
C SER A 3 -7.97 -26.38 -33.22
N PRO A 4 -7.95 -27.17 -34.29
CA PRO A 4 -7.38 -26.72 -35.57
C PRO A 4 -7.99 -25.41 -36.05
N LYS A 5 -7.20 -24.65 -36.81
CA LYS A 5 -7.57 -23.31 -37.27
C LYS A 5 -8.95 -23.29 -37.95
N ASN A 6 -9.79 -22.33 -37.55
CA ASN A 6 -11.14 -22.09 -38.10
C ASN A 6 -12.23 -23.15 -37.82
N ILE A 7 -11.99 -24.21 -37.03
CA ILE A 7 -13.07 -25.19 -36.72
C ILE A 7 -14.22 -24.49 -36.00
N PHE A 8 -13.92 -23.67 -34.97
CA PHE A 8 -14.95 -22.98 -34.18
C PHE A 8 -15.79 -22.03 -35.03
N THR A 9 -15.11 -21.16 -35.79
CA THR A 9 -15.77 -20.15 -36.65
C THR A 9 -16.58 -20.80 -37.80
N ASN A 10 -16.03 -21.84 -38.41
CA ASN A 10 -16.74 -22.61 -39.43
C ASN A 10 -17.95 -23.34 -38.87
N SER A 11 -17.85 -23.88 -37.66
CA SER A 11 -18.97 -24.58 -37.02
C SER A 11 -20.11 -23.62 -36.71
N ILE A 12 -19.82 -22.42 -36.14
CA ILE A 12 -20.85 -21.40 -35.94
C ILE A 12 -21.44 -20.96 -37.26
N GLY A 13 -20.59 -20.63 -38.25
CA GLY A 13 -21.03 -20.11 -39.55
C GLY A 13 -21.98 -21.04 -40.29
N LYS A 14 -21.75 -22.39 -40.17
CA LYS A 14 -22.52 -23.42 -40.92
C LYS A 14 -23.75 -23.94 -40.14
N ASN A 15 -23.73 -23.89 -38.83
CA ASN A 15 -24.73 -24.58 -37.98
C ASN A 15 -25.56 -23.61 -37.14
N THR A 16 -25.51 -22.31 -37.39
CA THR A 16 -26.33 -21.30 -36.70
C THR A 16 -26.93 -20.31 -37.69
N GLU A 17 -28.14 -19.80 -37.35
CA GLU A 17 -28.84 -18.78 -38.15
C GLU A 17 -28.17 -17.40 -38.04
N GLU A 18 -28.31 -16.59 -39.10
CA GLU A 18 -27.75 -15.23 -39.09
C GLU A 18 -28.35 -14.30 -38.03
N SER A 19 -29.57 -14.57 -37.58
CA SER A 19 -30.23 -13.87 -36.49
C SER A 19 -29.52 -14.03 -35.14
N GLY A 20 -28.87 -15.20 -34.93
CA GLY A 20 -28.22 -15.60 -33.68
C GLY A 20 -29.17 -16.18 -32.64
N ASP A 21 -30.45 -16.38 -32.96
CA ASP A 21 -31.45 -16.85 -32.00
C ASP A 21 -31.20 -18.28 -31.53
N ASP A 22 -30.54 -19.10 -32.34
CA ASP A 22 -30.18 -20.51 -32.07
C ASP A 22 -28.80 -20.67 -31.40
N LEU A 23 -28.06 -19.60 -31.18
CA LEU A 23 -26.72 -19.65 -30.57
C LEU A 23 -26.72 -20.25 -29.16
N ASN A 24 -27.76 -20.02 -28.36
CA ASN A 24 -27.88 -20.68 -27.05
C ASN A 24 -27.89 -22.22 -27.16
N PHE A 25 -28.61 -22.72 -28.14
CA PHE A 25 -28.68 -24.18 -28.39
C PHE A 25 -27.33 -24.70 -28.88
N PHE A 26 -26.71 -24.01 -29.83
CA PHE A 26 -25.38 -24.33 -30.35
C PHE A 26 -24.32 -24.37 -29.26
N PHE A 27 -24.26 -23.36 -28.39
CA PHE A 27 -23.28 -23.33 -27.28
C PHE A 27 -23.56 -24.43 -26.25
N LYS A 28 -24.83 -24.73 -25.95
CA LYS A 28 -25.15 -25.81 -25.07
C LYS A 28 -24.59 -27.13 -25.58
N GLU A 29 -24.89 -27.49 -26.85
CA GLU A 29 -24.40 -28.71 -27.50
C GLU A 29 -22.86 -28.73 -27.56
N LEU A 30 -22.22 -27.61 -27.89
CA LEU A 30 -20.76 -27.49 -27.93
C LEU A 30 -20.14 -27.69 -26.54
N PHE A 31 -20.69 -27.08 -25.52
CA PHE A 31 -20.16 -27.15 -24.16
C PHE A 31 -20.37 -28.55 -23.55
N ASP A 32 -21.47 -29.18 -23.83
CA ASP A 32 -21.70 -30.60 -23.44
C ASP A 32 -20.63 -31.52 -24.05
N VAL A 33 -20.25 -31.26 -25.29
CA VAL A 33 -19.17 -32.00 -25.97
C VAL A 33 -17.81 -31.71 -25.37
N LEU A 34 -17.52 -30.45 -25.13
CA LEU A 34 -16.25 -30.04 -24.50
C LEU A 34 -16.10 -30.54 -23.06
N ASN A 35 -17.20 -30.86 -22.40
CA ASN A 35 -17.25 -31.36 -21.02
C ASN A 35 -17.14 -32.89 -20.91
N LYS A 36 -17.24 -33.66 -22.00
CA LYS A 36 -17.21 -35.13 -21.99
C LYS A 36 -15.99 -35.69 -22.71
N PRO A 37 -15.24 -36.65 -22.12
CA PRO A 37 -14.19 -37.40 -22.81
C PRO A 37 -14.71 -38.11 -24.05
N LYS A 38 -13.87 -38.21 -25.11
CA LYS A 38 -14.29 -38.86 -26.38
C LYS A 38 -14.82 -40.29 -26.22
N ASN A 39 -14.29 -41.04 -25.28
CA ASN A 39 -14.73 -42.40 -24.96
C ASN A 39 -16.09 -42.50 -24.23
N GLU A 40 -16.59 -41.37 -23.74
CA GLU A 40 -17.87 -41.26 -23.03
C GLU A 40 -18.94 -40.54 -23.87
N ARG A 41 -18.60 -40.15 -25.11
CA ARG A 41 -19.50 -39.48 -26.04
C ARG A 41 -20.17 -40.44 -26.98
N GLU A 42 -21.41 -40.13 -27.35
CA GLU A 42 -22.02 -40.68 -28.55
C GLU A 42 -21.33 -40.12 -29.79
N ILE A 43 -21.34 -40.89 -30.88
CA ILE A 43 -20.87 -40.42 -32.18
C ILE A 43 -22.01 -39.63 -32.81
N TYR A 44 -21.80 -38.29 -32.97
CA TYR A 44 -22.87 -37.40 -33.44
C TYR A 44 -22.92 -37.28 -34.97
N HIS A 45 -21.86 -37.64 -35.70
CA HIS A 45 -21.71 -37.47 -37.16
C HIS A 45 -21.92 -36.05 -37.65
N ASP A 46 -21.61 -35.05 -36.83
CA ASP A 46 -21.75 -33.64 -37.17
C ASP A 46 -20.55 -32.78 -36.64
N PHE A 47 -20.73 -31.44 -36.53
CA PHE A 47 -19.67 -30.52 -36.09
C PHE A 47 -19.10 -30.88 -34.73
N ARG A 48 -19.84 -31.53 -33.85
CA ARG A 48 -19.48 -31.87 -32.47
C ARG A 48 -18.27 -32.82 -32.40
N ASP A 49 -18.15 -33.73 -33.37
CA ASP A 49 -17.07 -34.70 -33.42
C ASP A 49 -15.69 -34.06 -33.70
N ASN A 50 -15.67 -32.80 -34.19
CA ASN A 50 -14.46 -32.07 -34.49
C ASN A 50 -13.81 -31.41 -33.25
N PHE A 51 -14.48 -31.40 -32.10
CA PHE A 51 -14.00 -30.77 -30.89
C PHE A 51 -13.44 -31.79 -29.90
N ASP A 52 -12.26 -31.50 -29.40
CA ASP A 52 -11.62 -32.28 -28.37
C ASP A 52 -12.20 -31.97 -27.00
N TYR A 53 -11.99 -32.90 -26.06
CA TYR A 53 -12.34 -32.71 -24.65
C TYR A 53 -11.47 -31.64 -24.01
N VAL A 54 -12.10 -30.68 -23.35
CA VAL A 54 -11.42 -29.50 -22.75
C VAL A 54 -11.68 -29.42 -21.25
N ASN A 55 -12.27 -30.38 -20.62
CA ASN A 55 -12.80 -30.30 -19.27
C ASN A 55 -11.89 -29.66 -18.21
N GLY A 56 -12.50 -29.24 -17.13
CA GLY A 56 -11.95 -28.69 -15.93
C GLY A 56 -12.97 -27.94 -15.11
N GLY A 57 -14.23 -28.26 -15.25
CA GLY A 57 -15.31 -27.55 -14.58
C GLY A 57 -15.79 -26.31 -15.31
N LEU A 58 -15.05 -25.85 -16.34
CA LEU A 58 -15.41 -24.63 -17.08
C LEU A 58 -16.79 -24.72 -17.75
N PHE A 59 -17.21 -25.92 -18.13
CA PHE A 59 -18.47 -26.21 -18.84
C PHE A 59 -19.47 -27.03 -18.04
N GLU A 60 -19.27 -27.22 -16.72
CA GLU A 60 -20.18 -27.99 -15.84
C GLU A 60 -21.43 -27.23 -15.43
N ALA A 61 -21.32 -25.89 -15.27
CA ALA A 61 -22.43 -25.09 -14.81
C ALA A 61 -23.57 -25.02 -15.84
N PRO A 62 -24.84 -25.06 -15.40
CA PRO A 62 -25.96 -24.88 -16.29
C PRO A 62 -25.91 -23.53 -16.99
N HIS A 63 -26.17 -23.56 -18.31
CA HIS A 63 -26.13 -22.32 -19.11
C HIS A 63 -27.31 -21.42 -18.80
N GLU A 64 -27.02 -20.17 -18.49
CA GLU A 64 -28.03 -19.12 -18.50
C GLU A 64 -28.46 -18.83 -19.95
N LYS A 65 -29.77 -18.62 -20.14
CA LYS A 65 -30.29 -18.24 -21.44
C LYS A 65 -29.93 -16.78 -21.73
N ILE A 66 -28.95 -16.59 -22.62
CA ILE A 66 -28.52 -15.28 -23.08
C ILE A 66 -29.24 -14.96 -24.40
N LYS A 67 -29.73 -13.74 -24.55
CA LYS A 67 -30.30 -13.29 -25.83
C LYS A 67 -29.18 -12.84 -26.76
N PHE A 68 -28.87 -13.67 -27.75
CA PHE A 68 -27.93 -13.34 -28.81
C PHE A 68 -28.64 -12.53 -29.92
N THR A 69 -27.86 -11.76 -30.66
CA THR A 69 -28.29 -11.00 -31.81
C THR A 69 -27.36 -11.24 -32.99
N SER A 70 -27.79 -10.91 -34.21
CA SER A 70 -26.93 -10.99 -35.39
C SER A 70 -25.58 -10.26 -35.23
N LYS A 71 -25.59 -9.12 -34.54
CA LYS A 71 -24.36 -8.36 -34.21
C LYS A 71 -23.43 -9.13 -33.29
N ILE A 72 -23.97 -9.76 -32.23
CA ILE A 72 -23.18 -10.56 -31.28
C ILE A 72 -22.62 -11.80 -31.99
N ARG A 73 -23.43 -12.46 -32.82
CA ARG A 73 -22.96 -13.59 -33.63
C ARG A 73 -21.76 -13.24 -34.53
N LYS A 74 -21.83 -12.11 -35.23
CA LYS A 74 -20.71 -11.61 -36.04
C LYS A 74 -19.45 -11.37 -35.20
N LEU A 75 -19.58 -10.71 -34.06
CA LEU A 75 -18.46 -10.47 -33.15
C LEU A 75 -17.82 -11.76 -32.63
N ILE A 76 -18.62 -12.79 -32.31
CA ILE A 76 -18.11 -14.10 -31.88
C ILE A 76 -17.32 -14.78 -33.01
N ILE A 77 -17.82 -14.72 -34.26
CA ILE A 77 -17.13 -15.29 -35.42
C ILE A 77 -15.82 -14.51 -35.69
N GLU A 78 -15.86 -13.19 -35.68
CA GLU A 78 -14.67 -12.32 -35.82
C GLU A 78 -13.63 -12.61 -34.75
N ALA A 79 -14.03 -12.62 -33.48
CA ALA A 79 -13.16 -12.97 -32.37
C ALA A 79 -12.58 -14.38 -32.47
N GLY A 80 -13.42 -15.38 -32.84
CA GLY A 80 -12.97 -16.75 -33.04
C GLY A 80 -12.02 -16.94 -34.21
N GLY A 81 -12.02 -16.01 -35.17
CA GLY A 81 -11.11 -15.99 -36.33
C GLY A 81 -9.73 -15.39 -36.05
N LEU A 82 -9.55 -14.74 -34.88
CA LEU A 82 -8.26 -14.15 -34.49
C LEU A 82 -7.25 -15.24 -34.10
N GLU A 83 -5.97 -14.95 -34.24
CA GLU A 83 -4.89 -15.81 -33.79
C GLU A 83 -4.66 -15.62 -32.29
N TRP A 84 -5.09 -16.60 -31.50
CA TRP A 84 -5.01 -16.56 -30.03
C TRP A 84 -3.82 -17.34 -29.44
N SER A 85 -3.04 -18.04 -30.29
CA SER A 85 -1.93 -18.89 -29.83
C SER A 85 -0.83 -18.14 -29.10
N ASP A 86 -0.57 -16.90 -29.51
CA ASP A 86 0.52 -16.07 -28.98
C ASP A 86 0.08 -15.08 -27.90
N ILE A 87 -1.23 -15.02 -27.60
CA ILE A 87 -1.72 -14.13 -26.55
C ILE A 87 -1.31 -14.64 -25.18
N SER A 88 -0.67 -13.77 -24.40
CA SER A 88 -0.26 -14.09 -23.04
C SER A 88 -1.49 -14.22 -22.12
N PRO A 89 -1.66 -15.34 -21.40
CA PRO A 89 -2.83 -15.59 -20.52
C PRO A 89 -3.02 -14.53 -19.43
N ASP A 90 -1.98 -13.82 -19.00
CA ASP A 90 -2.05 -12.73 -18.03
C ASP A 90 -2.85 -11.52 -18.54
N ILE A 91 -3.03 -11.38 -19.88
CA ILE A 91 -3.87 -10.33 -20.46
C ILE A 91 -5.35 -10.51 -20.11
N PHE A 92 -5.80 -11.75 -19.88
CA PHE A 92 -7.19 -12.00 -19.43
C PHE A 92 -7.53 -11.31 -18.13
N GLY A 93 -6.56 -11.18 -17.20
CA GLY A 93 -6.72 -10.42 -15.97
C GLY A 93 -7.02 -8.94 -16.22
N SER A 94 -6.34 -8.31 -17.19
CA SER A 94 -6.59 -6.91 -17.55
C SER A 94 -7.94 -6.72 -18.26
N MET A 95 -8.38 -7.68 -19.05
CA MET A 95 -9.72 -7.70 -19.67
C MET A 95 -10.83 -7.76 -18.63
N ILE A 96 -10.70 -8.62 -17.62
CA ILE A 96 -11.65 -8.76 -16.53
C ILE A 96 -11.78 -7.45 -15.74
N GLN A 97 -10.66 -6.79 -15.45
CA GLN A 97 -10.65 -5.49 -14.77
C GLN A 97 -11.40 -4.43 -15.58
N THR A 98 -11.37 -4.51 -16.91
CA THR A 98 -12.09 -3.59 -17.79
C THR A 98 -13.59 -3.87 -17.82
N ILE A 99 -14.01 -5.12 -17.62
CA ILE A 99 -15.41 -5.56 -17.63
C ILE A 99 -16.06 -5.35 -16.26
N ASN A 100 -15.32 -5.60 -15.18
CA ASN A 100 -15.78 -5.37 -13.81
C ASN A 100 -15.71 -3.88 -13.47
N ARG A 101 -16.79 -3.36 -12.87
CA ARG A 101 -16.96 -1.93 -12.56
C ARG A 101 -15.84 -1.40 -11.65
N PRO A 102 -15.54 -0.07 -11.68
CA PRO A 102 -14.46 0.58 -10.92
C PRO A 102 -14.54 0.43 -9.40
N ASP A 103 -15.65 -0.06 -8.86
CA ASP A 103 -15.90 -0.17 -7.42
C ASP A 103 -15.28 -1.42 -6.74
N GLN A 104 -14.69 -2.31 -7.50
CA GLN A 104 -14.01 -3.48 -6.95
C GLN A 104 -12.49 -3.26 -6.96
N SER A 105 -11.86 -3.45 -5.80
CA SER A 105 -10.43 -3.25 -5.52
C SER A 105 -9.50 -4.25 -6.26
N MET A 106 -9.89 -4.74 -7.43
CA MET A 106 -9.10 -5.67 -8.24
C MET A 106 -8.10 -4.87 -9.09
N HIS A 107 -6.86 -4.86 -8.67
CA HIS A 107 -5.76 -4.24 -9.42
C HIS A 107 -4.98 -5.30 -10.19
N PHE A 108 -5.00 -5.20 -11.52
CA PHE A 108 -4.13 -6.01 -12.37
C PHE A 108 -2.66 -5.77 -12.01
N THR A 109 -1.92 -6.85 -11.80
CA THR A 109 -0.48 -6.79 -11.53
C THR A 109 0.28 -7.17 -12.80
N SER A 110 1.07 -6.24 -13.32
CA SER A 110 1.88 -6.48 -14.52
C SER A 110 2.98 -7.51 -14.28
N GLN A 111 3.43 -8.18 -15.35
CA GLN A 111 4.52 -9.15 -15.28
C GLN A 111 5.78 -8.56 -14.65
N GLU A 112 6.14 -7.32 -14.99
CA GLU A 112 7.31 -6.63 -14.43
C GLU A 112 7.22 -6.52 -12.90
N ASN A 113 6.06 -6.12 -12.38
CA ASN A 113 5.86 -6.00 -10.94
C ASN A 113 5.82 -7.35 -10.22
N ILE A 114 5.28 -8.41 -10.86
CA ILE A 114 5.34 -9.77 -10.34
C ILE A 114 6.78 -10.24 -10.23
N LEU A 115 7.59 -9.99 -11.25
CA LEU A 115 9.01 -10.35 -11.24
C LEU A 115 9.80 -9.64 -10.14
N LYS A 116 9.47 -8.39 -9.78
CA LYS A 116 10.08 -7.70 -8.63
C LYS A 116 9.87 -8.45 -7.30
N LEU A 117 8.78 -9.22 -7.19
CA LEU A 117 8.49 -10.01 -6.01
C LEU A 117 9.11 -11.41 -6.07
N ILE A 118 8.86 -12.16 -7.17
CA ILE A 118 9.24 -13.57 -7.22
C ILE A 118 10.74 -13.80 -7.47
N LYS A 119 11.44 -12.85 -8.11
CA LYS A 119 12.89 -12.93 -8.29
C LYS A 119 13.65 -13.01 -6.96
N PRO A 120 13.59 -12.00 -6.08
CA PRO A 120 14.30 -12.05 -4.81
C PRO A 120 13.71 -13.08 -3.82
N LEU A 121 12.46 -13.53 -4.04
CA LEU A 121 11.87 -14.56 -3.19
C LEU A 121 12.46 -15.93 -3.43
N PHE A 122 12.54 -16.37 -4.69
CA PHE A 122 13.03 -17.72 -5.04
C PHE A 122 13.73 -17.85 -6.42
N LEU A 123 13.36 -17.04 -7.43
CA LEU A 123 13.87 -17.29 -8.78
C LEU A 123 15.37 -17.02 -8.91
N ASP A 124 15.88 -15.96 -8.31
CA ASP A 124 17.31 -15.61 -8.40
C ASP A 124 18.16 -16.68 -7.72
N GLU A 125 17.70 -17.27 -6.61
CA GLU A 125 18.34 -18.38 -5.94
C GLU A 125 18.42 -19.61 -6.87
N LEU A 126 17.30 -19.95 -7.53
CA LEU A 126 17.24 -21.10 -8.43
C LEU A 126 18.12 -20.90 -9.68
N TYR A 127 18.16 -19.71 -10.27
CA TYR A 127 19.04 -19.44 -11.40
C TYR A 127 20.52 -19.45 -11.00
N ASN A 128 20.87 -18.87 -9.86
CA ASN A 128 22.24 -18.91 -9.33
C ASN A 128 22.70 -20.34 -9.04
N GLU A 129 21.83 -21.19 -8.51
CA GLU A 129 22.11 -22.63 -8.32
C GLU A 129 22.36 -23.31 -9.65
N LEU A 130 21.51 -23.10 -10.66
CA LEU A 130 21.70 -23.68 -11.99
C LEU A 130 23.05 -23.29 -12.63
N GLU A 131 23.51 -22.05 -12.44
CA GLU A 131 24.76 -21.56 -12.98
C GLU A 131 25.97 -22.30 -12.39
N GLN A 132 25.89 -22.79 -11.16
CA GLN A 132 26.95 -23.49 -10.46
C GLN A 132 26.98 -25.00 -10.72
N ILE A 133 25.93 -25.58 -11.32
CA ILE A 133 25.79 -27.01 -11.55
C ILE A 133 26.34 -27.38 -12.93
N ASN A 134 27.36 -28.26 -12.95
CA ASN A 134 27.97 -28.82 -14.17
C ASN A 134 27.89 -30.35 -14.26
N GLU A 135 27.30 -31.02 -13.25
CA GLU A 135 27.24 -32.48 -13.15
C GLU A 135 25.80 -32.96 -13.41
N ALA A 136 25.66 -34.06 -14.17
CA ALA A 136 24.35 -34.60 -14.54
C ALA A 136 23.50 -35.00 -13.32
N GLU A 137 24.12 -35.67 -12.33
CA GLU A 137 23.42 -36.09 -11.10
C GLU A 137 22.86 -34.91 -10.30
N LYS A 138 23.59 -33.80 -10.24
CA LYS A 138 23.15 -32.59 -9.55
C LYS A 138 22.03 -31.88 -10.33
N LEU A 139 22.06 -31.90 -11.67
CA LEU A 139 20.98 -31.37 -12.50
C LEU A 139 19.70 -32.20 -12.34
N GLU A 140 19.79 -33.52 -12.21
CA GLU A 140 18.63 -34.38 -11.90
C GLU A 140 18.07 -34.11 -10.51
N ALA A 141 18.94 -33.96 -9.51
CA ALA A 141 18.54 -33.59 -8.16
C ALA A 141 17.79 -32.19 -8.17
N PHE A 142 18.28 -31.28 -9.01
CA PHE A 142 17.64 -29.98 -9.16
C PHE A 142 16.27 -30.07 -9.86
N LEU A 143 16.09 -30.94 -10.85
CA LEU A 143 14.76 -31.22 -11.42
C LEU A 143 13.81 -31.75 -10.36
N ASN A 144 14.25 -32.66 -9.48
CA ASN A 144 13.45 -33.18 -8.38
C ASN A 144 13.11 -32.07 -7.35
N ARG A 145 14.02 -31.12 -7.12
CA ARG A 145 13.72 -29.91 -6.32
C ARG A 145 12.59 -29.11 -6.93
N LEU A 146 12.59 -28.88 -8.27
CA LEU A 146 11.51 -28.13 -8.94
C LEU A 146 10.15 -28.81 -8.81
N GLU A 147 10.08 -30.13 -8.76
CA GLU A 147 8.84 -30.90 -8.55
C GLU A 147 8.25 -30.66 -7.14
N ASN A 148 9.09 -30.29 -6.17
CA ASN A 148 8.69 -30.04 -4.79
C ASN A 148 8.43 -28.56 -4.46
N ILE A 149 8.62 -27.65 -5.41
CA ILE A 149 8.27 -26.24 -5.23
C ILE A 149 6.76 -26.06 -5.34
N VAL A 150 6.18 -25.36 -4.37
CA VAL A 150 4.76 -25.03 -4.32
C VAL A 150 4.59 -23.52 -4.29
N ILE A 151 3.71 -23.01 -5.12
CA ILE A 151 3.35 -21.58 -5.16
C ILE A 151 1.93 -21.41 -4.65
N PHE A 152 1.74 -20.53 -3.68
CA PHE A 152 0.44 -20.25 -3.07
C PHE A 152 0.12 -18.75 -3.12
N ASP A 153 -0.98 -18.39 -3.77
CA ASP A 153 -1.48 -17.00 -3.83
C ASP A 153 -2.85 -16.91 -3.13
N PRO A 154 -2.92 -16.40 -1.89
CA PRO A 154 -4.16 -16.31 -1.13
C PRO A 154 -5.04 -15.10 -1.50
N ALA A 155 -4.78 -14.44 -2.64
CA ALA A 155 -5.60 -13.39 -3.24
C ALA A 155 -5.36 -13.38 -4.75
N CYS A 156 -5.54 -14.55 -5.40
CA CYS A 156 -4.95 -14.81 -6.71
C CYS A 156 -5.62 -14.06 -7.86
N GLY A 157 -6.81 -13.49 -7.68
CA GLY A 157 -7.53 -12.84 -8.77
C GLY A 157 -7.67 -13.74 -9.97
N SER A 158 -7.24 -13.29 -11.13
CA SER A 158 -7.18 -14.05 -12.38
C SER A 158 -5.93 -14.96 -12.50
N GLY A 159 -5.17 -15.15 -11.42
CA GLY A 159 -4.05 -16.08 -11.33
C GLY A 159 -2.70 -15.55 -11.84
N ASN A 160 -2.51 -14.25 -12.00
CA ASN A 160 -1.31 -13.69 -12.62
C ASN A 160 0.00 -14.10 -11.93
N PHE A 161 0.07 -14.07 -10.61
CA PHE A 161 1.26 -14.54 -9.87
C PHE A 161 1.52 -16.02 -10.11
N LEU A 162 0.49 -16.84 -10.09
CA LEU A 162 0.58 -18.28 -10.37
C LEU A 162 1.07 -18.54 -11.79
N ILE A 163 0.48 -17.85 -12.80
CA ILE A 163 0.82 -17.98 -14.22
C ILE A 163 2.28 -17.61 -14.47
N ILE A 164 2.74 -16.46 -13.96
CA ILE A 164 4.10 -15.99 -14.20
C ILE A 164 5.13 -16.86 -13.47
N SER A 165 4.80 -17.32 -12.27
CA SER A 165 5.65 -18.30 -11.54
C SER A 165 5.74 -19.62 -12.31
N TYR A 166 4.61 -20.15 -12.78
CA TYR A 166 4.56 -21.36 -13.59
C TYR A 166 5.41 -21.25 -14.86
N LYS A 167 5.24 -20.14 -15.61
CA LYS A 167 6.02 -19.87 -16.82
C LYS A 167 7.52 -19.84 -16.56
N ASN A 168 7.96 -19.26 -15.44
CA ASN A 168 9.38 -19.18 -15.11
C ASN A 168 9.95 -20.52 -14.64
N LEU A 169 9.23 -21.26 -13.81
CA LEU A 169 9.67 -22.61 -13.39
C LEU A 169 9.74 -23.58 -14.59
N ARG A 170 8.77 -23.54 -15.51
CA ARG A 170 8.80 -24.33 -16.75
C ARG A 170 9.96 -23.95 -17.69
N LYS A 171 10.31 -22.65 -17.76
CA LYS A 171 11.50 -22.22 -18.52
C LYS A 171 12.79 -22.74 -17.91
N LEU A 172 12.90 -22.70 -16.59
CA LEU A 172 14.04 -23.21 -15.86
C LEU A 172 14.19 -24.71 -16.06
N GLU A 173 13.08 -25.48 -15.94
CA GLU A 173 13.04 -26.90 -16.26
C GLU A 173 13.57 -27.21 -17.66
N MET A 174 13.10 -26.51 -18.69
CA MET A 174 13.55 -26.72 -20.07
C MET A 174 15.06 -26.42 -20.22
N GLU A 175 15.58 -25.44 -19.51
CA GLU A 175 17.00 -25.11 -19.52
C GLU A 175 17.85 -26.21 -18.89
N ILE A 176 17.43 -26.75 -17.75
CA ILE A 176 18.08 -27.89 -17.09
C ILE A 176 18.09 -29.12 -18.02
N LEU A 177 16.95 -29.43 -18.65
CA LEU A 177 16.85 -30.55 -19.58
C LEU A 177 17.76 -30.40 -20.81
N LYS A 178 17.92 -29.18 -21.33
CA LYS A 178 18.87 -28.90 -22.43
C LYS A 178 20.34 -29.17 -21.98
N ARG A 179 20.70 -28.70 -20.77
CA ARG A 179 22.05 -28.93 -20.22
C ARG A 179 22.30 -30.44 -19.98
N LEU A 180 21.33 -31.16 -19.43
CA LEU A 180 21.42 -32.61 -19.25
C LEU A 180 21.61 -33.33 -20.57
N LYS A 181 20.94 -32.97 -21.64
CA LYS A 181 21.11 -33.54 -22.99
C LYS A 181 22.49 -33.28 -23.59
N GLN A 182 23.11 -32.15 -23.21
CA GLN A 182 24.47 -31.83 -23.69
C GLN A 182 25.59 -32.56 -22.94
N ILE A 183 25.38 -32.82 -21.64
CA ILE A 183 26.42 -33.37 -20.75
C ILE A 183 26.41 -34.92 -20.73
N SER A 184 25.22 -35.52 -20.92
CA SER A 184 25.02 -36.94 -20.75
C SER A 184 24.08 -37.51 -21.82
N SER A 185 24.04 -38.84 -21.93
CA SER A 185 23.04 -39.56 -22.74
C SER A 185 21.66 -39.60 -22.08
N TYR A 186 21.29 -38.52 -21.37
CA TYR A 186 20.04 -38.44 -20.61
C TYR A 186 18.83 -38.54 -21.54
N LYS A 187 18.00 -39.53 -21.25
CA LYS A 187 16.72 -39.71 -21.97
C LYS A 187 15.65 -38.81 -21.35
N ILE A 188 15.35 -37.73 -22.03
CA ILE A 188 14.30 -36.81 -21.60
C ILE A 188 12.96 -37.57 -21.68
N GLU A 189 12.21 -37.53 -20.58
CA GLU A 189 10.88 -38.11 -20.49
C GLU A 189 9.85 -37.13 -21.09
N ALA A 190 8.78 -37.67 -21.70
CA ALA A 190 7.75 -36.90 -22.36
C ALA A 190 6.69 -36.34 -21.35
N PHE A 191 7.14 -35.87 -20.20
CA PHE A 191 6.31 -35.16 -19.22
C PHE A 191 7.11 -34.05 -18.53
N SER A 192 6.39 -33.09 -17.92
CA SER A 192 6.99 -32.03 -17.12
C SER A 192 7.00 -32.42 -15.63
N ARG A 193 8.08 -32.07 -14.94
CA ARG A 193 8.19 -32.16 -13.48
C ARG A 193 7.41 -31.02 -12.80
N VAL A 194 7.28 -29.86 -13.47
CA VAL A 194 6.51 -28.74 -12.97
C VAL A 194 5.04 -28.88 -13.39
N LYS A 195 4.18 -29.23 -12.45
CA LYS A 195 2.75 -29.55 -12.66
C LYS A 195 1.85 -28.43 -12.12
N LEU A 196 0.66 -28.26 -12.68
CA LEU A 196 -0.32 -27.29 -12.17
C LEU A 196 -0.78 -27.61 -10.74
N SER A 197 -0.72 -28.87 -10.30
CA SER A 197 -1.04 -29.30 -8.93
C SER A 197 -0.12 -28.68 -7.84
N GLN A 198 1.00 -28.07 -8.23
CA GLN A 198 1.90 -27.34 -7.32
C GLN A 198 1.43 -25.89 -7.06
N PHE A 199 0.37 -25.42 -7.73
CA PHE A 199 -0.11 -24.06 -7.70
C PHE A 199 -1.44 -23.98 -6.95
N TYR A 200 -1.46 -23.20 -5.86
CA TYR A 200 -2.59 -23.01 -4.97
C TYR A 200 -3.08 -21.59 -5.00
N GLY A 201 -4.38 -21.38 -4.92
CA GLY A 201 -4.97 -20.04 -4.90
C GLY A 201 -6.25 -19.96 -4.08
N ILE A 202 -6.47 -18.77 -3.49
CA ILE A 202 -7.76 -18.41 -2.91
C ILE A 202 -8.22 -17.14 -3.58
N GLU A 203 -9.46 -17.11 -4.03
CA GLU A 203 -10.08 -15.91 -4.61
C GLU A 203 -11.55 -15.80 -4.14
N LEU A 204 -11.98 -14.58 -3.86
CA LEU A 204 -13.33 -14.32 -3.36
C LEU A 204 -14.40 -14.47 -4.45
N GLU A 205 -14.06 -14.10 -5.69
CA GLU A 205 -14.99 -14.05 -6.82
C GLU A 205 -14.91 -15.32 -7.65
N GLN A 206 -16.03 -16.06 -7.73
CA GLN A 206 -16.12 -17.33 -8.47
C GLN A 206 -15.65 -17.21 -9.93
N PHE A 207 -16.05 -16.12 -10.61
CA PHE A 207 -15.65 -15.89 -12.00
C PHE A 207 -14.12 -15.73 -12.14
N ALA A 208 -13.48 -15.02 -11.23
CA ALA A 208 -12.03 -14.86 -11.25
C ALA A 208 -11.31 -16.19 -10.98
N CYS A 209 -11.85 -17.05 -10.10
CA CYS A 209 -11.33 -18.41 -9.90
C CYS A 209 -11.31 -19.21 -11.20
N GLU A 210 -12.41 -19.21 -11.94
CA GLU A 210 -12.53 -19.96 -13.20
C GLU A 210 -11.60 -19.40 -14.29
N VAL A 211 -11.42 -18.07 -14.32
CA VAL A 211 -10.45 -17.44 -15.22
C VAL A 211 -9.02 -17.84 -14.86
N ALA A 212 -8.68 -17.86 -13.57
CA ALA A 212 -7.35 -18.23 -13.11
C ALA A 212 -7.02 -19.70 -13.50
N LYS A 213 -7.95 -20.63 -13.29
CA LYS A 213 -7.83 -22.03 -13.72
C LYS A 213 -7.63 -22.14 -15.23
N SER A 214 -8.49 -21.48 -16.02
CA SER A 214 -8.42 -21.49 -17.48
C SER A 214 -7.10 -20.90 -18.00
N SER A 215 -6.62 -19.83 -17.39
CA SER A 215 -5.38 -19.16 -17.77
C SER A 215 -4.15 -20.02 -17.46
N LEU A 216 -4.15 -20.77 -16.37
CA LEU A 216 -3.10 -21.74 -16.06
C LEU A 216 -3.06 -22.85 -17.12
N TRP A 217 -4.18 -23.40 -17.55
CA TRP A 217 -4.23 -24.42 -18.63
C TRP A 217 -3.73 -23.89 -19.95
N ILE A 218 -4.14 -22.68 -20.33
CA ILE A 218 -3.65 -22.05 -21.56
C ILE A 218 -2.14 -21.92 -21.49
N SER A 219 -1.60 -21.52 -20.31
CA SER A 219 -0.17 -21.43 -20.09
C SER A 219 0.54 -22.78 -20.22
N GLU A 220 -0.04 -23.83 -19.63
CA GLU A 220 0.50 -25.20 -19.75
C GLU A 220 0.53 -25.64 -21.20
N HIS A 221 -0.56 -25.46 -21.93
CA HIS A 221 -0.63 -25.80 -23.35
C HIS A 221 0.44 -25.08 -24.19
N GLN A 222 0.55 -23.76 -24.04
CA GLN A 222 1.56 -22.96 -24.74
C GLN A 222 2.99 -23.43 -24.42
N LEU A 223 3.26 -23.77 -23.16
CA LEU A 223 4.57 -24.24 -22.74
C LEU A 223 4.85 -25.68 -23.17
N ASN A 224 3.84 -26.52 -23.29
CA ASN A 224 3.97 -27.86 -23.88
C ASN A 224 4.30 -27.79 -25.38
N LEU A 225 3.68 -26.86 -26.13
CA LEU A 225 4.05 -26.58 -27.53
C LEU A 225 5.50 -26.09 -27.64
N LYS A 226 5.91 -25.21 -26.74
CA LYS A 226 7.29 -24.72 -26.66
C LYS A 226 8.27 -25.84 -26.32
N PHE A 227 7.95 -26.70 -25.38
CA PHE A 227 8.73 -27.88 -25.00
C PHE A 227 8.93 -28.82 -26.21
N LYS A 228 7.85 -29.10 -26.97
CA LYS A 228 7.92 -29.88 -28.22
C LYS A 228 8.87 -29.23 -29.25
N LYS A 229 8.77 -27.92 -29.42
CA LYS A 229 9.61 -27.17 -30.36
C LYS A 229 11.09 -27.19 -29.96
N GLU A 230 11.40 -27.06 -28.67
CA GLU A 230 12.77 -26.90 -28.18
C GLU A 230 13.48 -28.24 -27.89
N LEU A 231 12.75 -29.26 -27.45
CA LEU A 231 13.31 -30.55 -27.01
C LEU A 231 12.95 -31.72 -27.95
N GLY A 232 12.00 -31.50 -28.88
CA GLY A 232 11.58 -32.52 -29.86
C GLY A 232 10.60 -33.56 -29.31
N LEU A 233 10.10 -33.40 -28.09
CA LEU A 233 9.22 -34.36 -27.42
C LEU A 233 7.85 -33.75 -27.17
N GLU A 234 6.80 -34.52 -27.45
CA GLU A 234 5.43 -34.12 -27.21
C GLU A 234 4.94 -34.56 -25.85
N ILE A 235 4.70 -33.58 -24.96
CA ILE A 235 4.02 -33.84 -23.70
C ILE A 235 2.53 -34.09 -24.02
N LYS A 236 2.04 -35.28 -23.75
CA LYS A 236 0.60 -35.56 -23.82
C LYS A 236 -0.06 -34.77 -22.72
N SER A 237 -0.90 -33.80 -23.07
CA SER A 237 -1.73 -33.11 -22.10
C SER A 237 -2.57 -34.14 -21.39
N LEU A 238 -2.39 -34.27 -20.07
CA LEU A 238 -3.30 -35.04 -19.25
C LEU A 238 -4.68 -34.39 -19.32
N PRO A 239 -5.77 -35.17 -19.25
CA PRO A 239 -7.10 -34.58 -19.16
C PRO A 239 -7.11 -33.59 -18.02
N LEU A 240 -7.73 -32.44 -18.24
CA LEU A 240 -7.73 -31.23 -17.42
C LEU A 240 -8.25 -31.39 -15.97
N LYS A 241 -8.03 -32.54 -15.34
CA LYS A 241 -8.43 -32.80 -13.95
C LYS A 241 -7.63 -31.98 -12.93
N ASP A 242 -6.43 -31.57 -13.28
CA ASP A 242 -5.52 -30.82 -12.40
C ASP A 242 -5.38 -29.37 -12.85
N SER A 243 -6.40 -28.54 -12.59
CA SER A 243 -6.44 -27.13 -12.97
C SER A 243 -5.72 -26.18 -12.00
N GLY A 244 -4.87 -26.71 -11.14
CA GLY A 244 -4.39 -25.99 -9.95
C GLY A 244 -5.41 -26.05 -8.80
N ASN A 245 -4.92 -25.90 -7.59
CA ASN A 245 -5.74 -25.98 -6.38
C ASN A 245 -6.32 -24.60 -6.04
N ILE A 246 -7.16 -24.06 -6.94
CA ILE A 246 -7.78 -22.74 -6.75
C ILE A 246 -9.18 -22.91 -6.17
N ILE A 247 -9.42 -22.31 -5.02
CA ILE A 247 -10.71 -22.33 -4.33
C ILE A 247 -11.36 -20.95 -4.32
N CYS A 248 -12.70 -20.93 -4.35
CA CYS A 248 -13.48 -19.72 -4.12
C CYS A 248 -13.78 -19.58 -2.63
N GLY A 249 -13.26 -18.51 -2.01
CA GLY A 249 -13.43 -18.30 -0.57
C GLY A 249 -12.78 -17.00 -0.09
N ASN A 250 -13.06 -16.64 1.16
CA ASN A 250 -12.43 -15.48 1.81
C ASN A 250 -11.16 -15.94 2.52
N ALA A 251 -10.00 -15.57 1.98
CA ALA A 251 -8.69 -15.94 2.51
C ALA A 251 -8.47 -15.55 3.98
N THR A 252 -9.15 -14.51 4.48
CA THR A 252 -9.05 -14.11 5.88
C THR A 252 -9.70 -15.13 6.84
N ASN A 253 -10.72 -15.86 6.36
CA ASN A 253 -11.50 -16.83 7.12
C ASN A 253 -11.06 -18.28 6.89
N GLU A 254 -10.45 -18.55 5.72
CA GLU A 254 -10.03 -19.89 5.34
C GLU A 254 -8.81 -20.39 6.15
N ASN A 255 -8.71 -21.69 6.35
CA ASN A 255 -7.52 -22.32 6.94
C ASN A 255 -6.50 -22.64 5.84
N TRP A 256 -5.40 -21.87 5.80
CA TRP A 256 -4.38 -22.03 4.77
C TRP A 256 -3.64 -23.38 4.81
N ASP A 257 -3.47 -23.97 6.01
CA ASP A 257 -2.83 -25.29 6.16
C ASP A 257 -3.68 -26.43 5.56
N LEU A 258 -4.99 -26.27 5.50
CA LEU A 258 -5.87 -27.25 4.85
C LEU A 258 -5.89 -27.10 3.33
N ILE A 259 -5.75 -25.88 2.83
CA ILE A 259 -5.79 -25.58 1.39
C ILE A 259 -4.44 -25.90 0.74
N CYS A 260 -3.35 -25.43 1.32
CA CYS A 260 -2.00 -25.70 0.90
C CYS A 260 -1.24 -26.42 2.02
N PRO A 261 -1.33 -27.76 2.10
CA PRO A 261 -0.74 -28.51 3.20
C PRO A 261 0.78 -28.52 3.12
N LYS A 262 1.41 -28.27 4.27
CA LYS A 262 2.87 -28.32 4.44
C LYS A 262 3.37 -29.76 4.48
N SER A 263 4.58 -29.96 3.97
CA SER A 263 5.32 -31.21 4.09
C SER A 263 6.81 -30.87 4.22
N THR A 264 7.58 -31.77 4.79
CA THR A 264 9.04 -31.60 4.96
C THR A 264 9.80 -31.61 3.64
N GLU A 265 9.21 -32.12 2.58
CA GLU A 265 9.82 -32.23 1.24
C GLU A 265 9.48 -31.02 0.36
N LYS A 266 8.45 -30.25 0.72
CA LYS A 266 7.94 -29.14 -0.10
C LYS A 266 8.54 -27.80 0.32
N GLU A 267 8.99 -27.05 -0.68
CA GLU A 267 9.37 -25.64 -0.57
C GLU A 267 8.15 -24.78 -0.96
N ILE A 268 7.56 -24.05 -0.02
CA ILE A 268 6.32 -23.30 -0.26
C ILE A 268 6.62 -21.81 -0.32
N TYR A 269 6.24 -21.18 -1.43
CA TYR A 269 6.36 -19.75 -1.63
C TYR A 269 4.98 -19.10 -1.72
N ILE A 270 4.63 -18.31 -0.71
CA ILE A 270 3.38 -17.53 -0.68
C ILE A 270 3.64 -16.21 -1.38
N VAL A 271 2.86 -15.91 -2.39
CA VAL A 271 3.01 -14.72 -3.23
C VAL A 271 1.66 -14.03 -3.39
N GLY A 272 1.65 -12.75 -3.73
CA GLY A 272 0.39 -12.09 -4.09
C GLY A 272 0.40 -10.58 -3.96
N ASN A 273 -0.71 -9.99 -4.43
CA ASN A 273 -1.05 -8.59 -4.25
C ASN A 273 -2.44 -8.50 -3.58
N PRO A 274 -2.53 -8.79 -2.26
CA PRO A 274 -3.79 -8.79 -1.54
C PRO A 274 -4.44 -7.40 -1.52
N PRO A 275 -5.77 -7.32 -1.28
CA PRO A 275 -6.46 -6.04 -1.24
C PRO A 275 -5.96 -5.17 -0.08
N TYR A 276 -5.57 -3.93 -0.38
CA TYR A 276 -5.25 -2.90 0.61
C TYR A 276 -6.37 -1.88 0.68
N LEU A 277 -6.85 -1.67 1.90
CA LEU A 277 -7.94 -0.76 2.19
C LEU A 277 -7.72 -0.12 3.56
N GLY A 278 -7.35 1.15 3.55
CA GLY A 278 -7.13 1.92 4.77
C GLY A 278 -8.37 1.90 5.69
N SER A 279 -8.16 1.91 6.98
CA SER A 279 -9.18 1.70 8.02
C SER A 279 -10.45 2.55 7.88
N ARG A 280 -10.35 3.76 7.32
CA ARG A 280 -11.49 4.66 7.10
C ARG A 280 -12.42 4.21 5.98
N ASN A 281 -11.89 3.48 5.00
CA ASN A 281 -12.62 3.01 3.81
C ASN A 281 -13.15 1.59 3.99
N GLN A 282 -12.81 0.91 5.11
CA GLN A 282 -13.28 -0.44 5.40
C GLN A 282 -14.77 -0.47 5.70
N LYS A 283 -15.50 -1.30 4.95
CA LYS A 283 -16.92 -1.62 5.17
C LYS A 283 -17.05 -2.57 6.38
N THR A 284 -18.29 -2.82 6.82
CA THR A 284 -18.58 -3.70 7.96
C THR A 284 -18.02 -5.11 7.80
N CYS A 285 -18.12 -5.71 6.59
CA CYS A 285 -17.53 -7.02 6.30
C CYS A 285 -16.03 -7.05 6.57
N HIS A 286 -15.26 -6.08 6.02
CA HIS A 286 -13.81 -6.00 6.24
C HIS A 286 -13.46 -5.82 7.73
N LYS A 287 -14.22 -5.04 8.48
CA LYS A 287 -14.02 -4.87 9.93
C LYS A 287 -14.30 -6.15 10.72
N ASN A 288 -15.26 -6.98 10.26
CA ASN A 288 -15.53 -8.28 10.85
C ASN A 288 -14.37 -9.25 10.61
N ASP A 289 -13.83 -9.29 9.39
CA ASP A 289 -12.65 -10.08 9.04
C ASP A 289 -11.44 -9.67 9.89
N MET A 290 -11.16 -8.36 9.96
CA MET A 290 -10.10 -7.82 10.82
C MET A 290 -10.26 -8.22 12.29
N LYS A 291 -11.49 -8.19 12.81
CA LYS A 291 -11.81 -8.62 14.18
C LYS A 291 -11.57 -10.11 14.38
N ALA A 292 -11.92 -10.94 13.39
CA ALA A 292 -11.71 -12.38 13.44
C ALA A 292 -10.21 -12.73 13.48
N VAL A 293 -9.39 -12.08 12.63
CA VAL A 293 -7.95 -12.32 12.55
C VAL A 293 -7.20 -11.78 13.77
N PHE A 294 -7.40 -10.52 14.17
CA PHE A 294 -6.57 -9.84 15.18
C PHE A 294 -7.15 -9.83 16.59
N LYS A 295 -8.45 -10.03 16.76
CA LYS A 295 -9.18 -9.93 18.04
C LYS A 295 -9.12 -8.53 18.69
N LYS A 296 -7.93 -7.92 18.78
CA LYS A 296 -7.67 -6.60 19.42
C LYS A 296 -6.80 -5.72 18.53
N ASN A 297 -6.79 -4.42 18.76
CA ASN A 297 -5.88 -3.39 18.19
C ASN A 297 -5.87 -3.30 16.63
N TYR A 298 -6.93 -3.72 15.95
CA TYR A 298 -7.01 -3.76 14.48
C TYR A 298 -7.61 -2.51 13.83
N LYS A 299 -8.27 -1.63 14.61
CA LYS A 299 -9.10 -0.53 14.08
C LYS A 299 -8.34 0.48 13.21
N SER A 300 -7.03 0.62 13.42
CA SER A 300 -6.17 1.52 12.63
C SER A 300 -5.42 0.80 11.51
N LEU A 301 -5.47 -0.54 11.45
CA LEU A 301 -4.72 -1.32 10.47
C LEU A 301 -5.38 -1.26 9.08
N ASP A 302 -4.54 -1.31 8.05
CA ASP A 302 -4.95 -1.56 6.67
C ASP A 302 -5.42 -3.02 6.53
N TYR A 303 -6.36 -3.27 5.62
CA TYR A 303 -6.95 -4.61 5.44
C TYR A 303 -5.93 -5.68 5.04
N ILE A 304 -4.90 -5.32 4.26
CA ILE A 304 -3.81 -6.23 3.89
C ILE A 304 -3.06 -6.80 5.10
N ALA A 305 -3.12 -6.15 6.25
CA ALA A 305 -2.53 -6.65 7.48
C ALA A 305 -2.99 -8.09 7.83
N CYS A 306 -4.21 -8.49 7.42
CA CYS A 306 -4.70 -9.86 7.58
C CYS A 306 -3.83 -10.88 6.85
N TRP A 307 -3.44 -10.59 5.60
CA TRP A 307 -2.60 -11.49 4.81
C TRP A 307 -1.19 -11.61 5.37
N LEU A 308 -0.59 -10.49 5.75
CA LEU A 308 0.74 -10.50 6.36
C LEU A 308 0.75 -11.31 7.66
N PHE A 309 -0.27 -11.12 8.52
CA PHE A 309 -0.39 -11.86 9.77
C PHE A 309 -0.61 -13.37 9.53
N LYS A 310 -1.53 -13.73 8.62
CA LYS A 310 -1.80 -15.14 8.29
C LYS A 310 -0.60 -15.81 7.63
N ALA A 311 0.13 -15.10 6.77
CA ALA A 311 1.37 -15.60 6.19
C ALA A 311 2.44 -15.84 7.27
N ALA A 312 2.61 -14.90 8.21
CA ALA A 312 3.52 -15.08 9.34
C ALA A 312 3.15 -16.33 10.17
N GLU A 313 1.88 -16.52 10.50
CA GLU A 313 1.42 -17.73 11.20
C GLU A 313 1.66 -19.01 10.38
N TYR A 314 1.47 -18.94 9.05
CA TYR A 314 1.68 -20.08 8.17
C TYR A 314 3.17 -20.46 8.06
N ILE A 315 4.08 -19.48 7.84
CA ILE A 315 5.52 -19.76 7.64
C ILE A 315 6.26 -20.11 8.94
N LYS A 316 5.67 -19.84 10.08
CA LYS A 316 6.25 -20.07 11.41
C LYS A 316 6.84 -21.47 11.59
N ASN A 317 6.18 -22.49 11.05
CA ASN A 317 6.59 -23.88 11.16
C ASN A 317 6.66 -24.50 9.75
N GLY A 318 7.84 -24.81 9.27
CA GLY A 318 8.05 -25.46 7.99
C GLY A 318 8.95 -24.68 7.03
N GLN A 319 9.21 -25.26 5.87
CA GLN A 319 10.01 -24.66 4.79
C GLN A 319 9.10 -23.80 3.90
N ALA A 320 8.69 -22.65 4.41
CA ALA A 320 7.84 -21.73 3.67
C ALA A 320 8.35 -20.29 3.80
N GLU A 321 8.23 -19.52 2.73
CA GLU A 321 8.51 -18.11 2.68
C GLU A 321 7.33 -17.36 2.08
N ALA A 322 7.16 -16.07 2.39
CA ALA A 322 6.05 -15.28 1.89
C ALA A 322 6.53 -13.93 1.39
N ALA A 323 5.93 -13.43 0.32
CA ALA A 323 6.14 -12.05 -0.11
C ALA A 323 4.85 -11.44 -0.67
N PHE A 324 4.57 -10.21 -0.26
CA PHE A 324 3.40 -9.48 -0.73
C PHE A 324 3.74 -8.09 -1.24
N VAL A 325 2.99 -7.69 -2.26
CA VAL A 325 2.87 -6.28 -2.62
C VAL A 325 1.90 -5.63 -1.65
N SER A 326 2.25 -4.46 -1.15
CA SER A 326 1.42 -3.66 -0.25
C SER A 326 1.54 -2.17 -0.55
N THR A 327 0.63 -1.37 -0.02
CA THR A 327 0.90 0.05 0.10
C THR A 327 1.98 0.29 1.16
N ASN A 328 2.73 1.38 1.02
CA ASN A 328 3.76 1.75 2.00
C ASN A 328 3.21 2.07 3.40
N SER A 329 1.88 2.16 3.54
CA SER A 329 1.20 2.42 4.82
C SER A 329 1.55 1.42 5.92
N ILE A 330 1.82 0.15 5.58
CA ILE A 330 2.21 -0.89 6.57
C ILE A 330 3.58 -0.64 7.19
N CYS A 331 4.44 0.12 6.51
CA CYS A 331 5.81 0.43 6.92
C CYS A 331 5.93 1.84 7.51
N GLN A 332 4.81 2.48 7.87
CA GLN A 332 4.76 3.88 8.29
C GLN A 332 3.71 4.10 9.39
N GLY A 333 3.91 5.19 10.12
CA GLY A 333 2.92 5.67 11.07
C GLY A 333 2.58 4.66 12.16
N GLU A 334 1.36 4.72 12.64
CA GLU A 334 0.84 3.88 13.71
C GLU A 334 0.84 2.38 13.36
N GLN A 335 0.79 2.04 12.08
CA GLN A 335 0.73 0.65 11.66
C GLN A 335 2.00 -0.13 12.01
N VAL A 336 3.16 0.52 12.01
CA VAL A 336 4.42 -0.16 12.36
C VAL A 336 4.36 -0.73 13.77
N GLY A 337 4.00 0.08 14.74
CA GLY A 337 3.93 -0.34 16.15
C GLY A 337 2.80 -1.34 16.46
N LEU A 338 1.73 -1.35 15.64
CA LEU A 338 0.59 -2.23 15.85
C LEU A 338 0.71 -3.58 15.14
N LEU A 339 1.27 -3.60 13.93
CA LEU A 339 1.30 -4.78 13.05
C LEU A 339 2.58 -5.60 13.22
N TRP A 340 3.74 -4.96 13.12
CA TRP A 340 5.01 -5.67 12.99
C TRP A 340 5.46 -6.45 14.22
N PRO A 341 5.15 -6.04 15.47
CA PRO A 341 5.40 -6.90 16.64
C PRO A 341 4.63 -8.22 16.62
N LEU A 342 3.52 -8.29 15.86
CA LEU A 342 2.73 -9.52 15.68
C LEU A 342 3.27 -10.41 14.56
N ILE A 343 3.98 -9.82 13.59
CA ILE A 343 4.57 -10.52 12.43
C ILE A 343 5.98 -11.01 12.76
N LEU A 344 6.86 -10.11 13.22
CA LEU A 344 8.27 -10.40 13.47
C LEU A 344 8.49 -11.07 14.84
N ARG A 345 7.77 -12.14 15.09
CA ARG A 345 7.89 -13.02 16.24
C ARG A 345 8.27 -14.43 15.80
N ASP A 346 8.59 -15.31 16.70
CA ASP A 346 8.85 -16.73 16.42
C ASP A 346 9.91 -16.94 15.32
N ASN A 347 10.99 -16.15 15.35
CA ASN A 347 12.10 -16.14 14.38
C ASN A 347 11.75 -15.65 12.96
N ILE A 348 10.55 -15.11 12.73
CA ILE A 348 10.19 -14.52 11.43
C ILE A 348 10.96 -13.21 11.23
N ARG A 349 11.51 -13.03 10.05
CA ARG A 349 12.31 -11.87 9.64
C ARG A 349 11.91 -11.39 8.26
N ILE A 350 12.26 -10.15 7.95
CA ILE A 350 12.16 -9.64 6.58
C ILE A 350 13.37 -10.15 5.81
N LYS A 351 13.16 -11.00 4.80
CA LYS A 351 14.19 -11.54 3.90
C LYS A 351 14.65 -10.51 2.88
N PHE A 352 13.70 -9.83 2.27
CA PHE A 352 13.96 -8.73 1.35
C PHE A 352 12.84 -7.71 1.40
N ALA A 353 13.16 -6.49 0.99
CA ALA A 353 12.16 -5.45 0.82
C ALA A 353 12.49 -4.55 -0.36
N HIS A 354 11.48 -4.25 -1.20
CA HIS A 354 11.52 -3.10 -2.09
C HIS A 354 11.00 -1.88 -1.34
N GLN A 355 11.82 -0.86 -1.23
CA GLN A 355 11.41 0.44 -0.71
C GLN A 355 10.32 1.06 -1.58
N SER A 356 9.71 2.14 -1.11
CA SER A 356 8.57 2.77 -1.78
C SER A 356 8.81 3.09 -3.24
N PHE A 357 8.00 2.55 -4.13
CA PHE A 357 8.02 2.83 -5.58
C PHE A 357 6.61 3.13 -6.09
N LYS A 358 6.51 3.83 -7.22
CA LYS A 358 5.22 4.12 -7.85
C LYS A 358 4.71 2.86 -8.56
N TRP A 359 3.48 2.46 -8.21
CA TRP A 359 2.81 1.37 -8.91
C TRP A 359 2.33 1.85 -10.27
N THR A 360 2.90 1.33 -11.34
CA THR A 360 2.49 1.61 -12.71
C THR A 360 1.61 0.48 -13.23
N ASN A 361 0.43 0.84 -13.73
CA ASN A 361 -0.46 -0.11 -14.40
C ASN A 361 -0.70 0.39 -15.83
N PRO A 362 -0.66 -0.46 -16.87
CA PRO A 362 -0.96 -0.07 -18.25
C PRO A 362 -2.37 0.46 -18.50
N ALA A 363 -3.31 0.27 -17.57
CA ALA A 363 -4.68 0.75 -17.71
C ALA A 363 -4.80 2.29 -17.58
N LYS A 364 -5.71 2.90 -18.34
CA LYS A 364 -5.84 4.37 -18.54
C LYS A 364 -6.19 5.24 -17.32
N HIS A 365 -6.48 4.68 -16.15
CA HIS A 365 -6.79 5.42 -14.92
C HIS A 365 -5.86 4.98 -13.79
N ASN A 366 -4.61 5.45 -13.83
CA ASN A 366 -3.63 5.25 -12.78
C ASN A 366 -3.90 6.18 -11.59
N ALA A 367 -4.49 5.67 -10.52
CA ALA A 367 -4.28 6.24 -9.21
C ALA A 367 -2.82 5.90 -8.82
N GLY A 368 -1.96 6.91 -8.73
CA GLY A 368 -0.55 6.74 -8.37
C GLY A 368 -0.38 6.25 -6.93
N VAL A 369 -0.61 4.96 -6.71
CA VAL A 369 -0.42 4.33 -5.40
C VAL A 369 1.07 4.05 -5.20
N THR A 370 1.60 4.48 -4.08
CA THR A 370 2.97 4.13 -3.67
C THR A 370 2.96 2.77 -2.98
N CYS A 371 3.67 1.81 -3.56
CA CYS A 371 3.74 0.44 -3.07
C CYS A 371 5.11 0.10 -2.50
N VAL A 372 5.13 -0.96 -1.70
CA VAL A 372 6.31 -1.66 -1.21
C VAL A 372 6.13 -3.15 -1.48
N ILE A 373 7.23 -3.90 -1.53
CA ILE A 373 7.18 -5.36 -1.51
C ILE A 373 7.97 -5.82 -0.29
N VAL A 374 7.38 -6.73 0.49
CA VAL A 374 8.04 -7.26 1.68
C VAL A 374 8.02 -8.78 1.63
N GLY A 375 9.19 -9.38 1.69
CA GLY A 375 9.41 -10.82 1.78
C GLY A 375 9.72 -11.24 3.21
N LEU A 376 9.06 -12.30 3.70
CA LEU A 376 9.18 -12.85 5.04
C LEU A 376 9.78 -14.25 4.98
N THR A 377 10.69 -14.58 5.91
CA THR A 377 11.25 -15.91 6.11
C THR A 377 11.39 -16.23 7.60
N ASN A 378 11.36 -17.50 7.95
CA ASN A 378 11.73 -18.00 9.27
C ASN A 378 13.18 -18.55 9.33
N ASP A 379 13.88 -18.55 8.18
CA ASP A 379 15.26 -19.00 8.08
C ASP A 379 16.23 -17.83 8.35
N SER A 380 16.95 -17.93 9.46
CA SER A 380 17.95 -16.92 9.87
C SER A 380 19.21 -16.92 9.01
N SER A 381 19.48 -17.99 8.26
CA SER A 381 20.66 -18.11 7.40
C SER A 381 20.54 -17.36 6.09
N LYS A 382 19.33 -17.03 5.66
CA LYS A 382 19.07 -16.31 4.40
C LYS A 382 19.63 -14.89 4.46
N LYS A 383 20.32 -14.49 3.37
CA LYS A 383 20.76 -13.11 3.17
C LYS A 383 19.55 -12.17 3.12
N LYS A 384 19.72 -11.00 3.71
CA LYS A 384 18.68 -9.97 3.70
C LYS A 384 19.03 -8.90 2.67
N THR A 385 18.11 -8.61 1.77
CA THR A 385 18.33 -7.69 0.65
C THR A 385 17.36 -6.52 0.69
N LEU A 386 17.90 -5.32 0.85
CA LEU A 386 17.14 -4.08 0.71
C LEU A 386 17.29 -3.56 -0.73
N ILE A 387 16.16 -3.26 -1.37
CA ILE A 387 16.11 -2.84 -2.78
C ILE A 387 15.52 -1.45 -2.84
N SER A 388 16.30 -0.50 -3.39
CA SER A 388 15.88 0.90 -3.50
C SER A 388 14.78 1.09 -4.55
N ALA A 389 14.16 2.28 -4.57
CA ALA A 389 13.19 2.67 -5.60
C ALA A 389 13.81 2.68 -7.03
N LEU A 390 15.12 2.80 -7.14
CA LEU A 390 15.88 2.74 -8.41
C LEU A 390 16.29 1.33 -8.79
N ASN A 391 15.90 0.32 -8.02
CA ASN A 391 16.26 -1.10 -8.11
C ASN A 391 17.75 -1.41 -7.79
N ASP A 392 18.45 -0.54 -7.10
CA ASP A 392 19.75 -0.87 -6.52
C ASP A 392 19.54 -1.79 -5.31
N SER A 393 20.33 -2.84 -5.20
CA SER A 393 20.20 -3.83 -4.13
C SER A 393 21.41 -3.81 -3.20
N GLU A 394 21.14 -3.82 -1.90
CA GLU A 394 22.13 -3.87 -0.84
C GLU A 394 21.87 -5.08 0.07
N THR A 395 22.93 -5.79 0.44
CA THR A 395 22.85 -6.84 1.46
C THR A 395 23.07 -6.21 2.83
N VAL A 396 22.12 -6.43 3.73
CA VAL A 396 22.13 -5.85 5.08
C VAL A 396 21.98 -6.94 6.16
N ASP A 397 22.42 -6.65 7.37
CA ASP A 397 22.32 -7.60 8.50
C ASP A 397 20.87 -7.75 8.98
N ASN A 398 20.08 -6.70 8.91
CA ASN A 398 18.68 -6.72 9.28
C ASN A 398 17.89 -5.66 8.51
N ILE A 399 16.63 -5.98 8.20
CA ILE A 399 15.68 -5.02 7.60
C ILE A 399 14.61 -4.71 8.64
N THR A 400 14.46 -3.41 8.96
CA THR A 400 13.46 -2.93 9.91
C THR A 400 12.08 -2.82 9.26
N PRO A 401 11.00 -2.74 10.04
CA PRO A 401 9.65 -2.44 9.52
C PRO A 401 9.52 -1.11 8.75
N TYR A 402 10.45 -0.19 8.95
CA TYR A 402 10.52 1.07 8.19
C TYR A 402 11.22 0.91 6.83
N LEU A 403 11.62 -0.31 6.47
CA LEU A 403 12.39 -0.68 5.28
C LEU A 403 13.73 0.05 5.19
N THR A 404 14.43 0.09 6.32
CA THR A 404 15.80 0.56 6.49
C THR A 404 16.67 -0.55 7.07
N SER A 405 17.97 -0.43 6.95
CA SER A 405 18.92 -1.28 7.69
C SER A 405 18.91 -0.92 9.19
N GLY A 406 19.41 -1.80 10.04
CA GLY A 406 19.64 -1.56 11.45
C GLY A 406 18.78 -2.39 12.40
N LYS A 407 18.78 -2.03 13.70
CA LYS A 407 18.02 -2.72 14.75
C LYS A 407 16.51 -2.51 14.57
N THR A 408 15.72 -3.56 14.77
CA THR A 408 14.26 -3.48 14.73
C THR A 408 13.74 -2.79 16.00
N ILE A 409 13.22 -1.57 15.83
CA ILE A 409 12.62 -0.77 16.90
C ILE A 409 11.22 -0.35 16.45
N TYR A 410 10.25 -0.45 17.37
CA TYR A 410 8.86 -0.11 17.09
C TYR A 410 8.48 1.20 17.79
N VAL A 411 8.21 2.24 17.02
CA VAL A 411 7.75 3.52 17.57
C VAL A 411 6.23 3.48 17.74
N ASN A 412 5.78 3.57 19.00
CA ASN A 412 4.37 3.58 19.35
C ASN A 412 3.89 5.00 19.62
N ARG A 413 2.67 5.34 19.21
CA ARG A 413 2.06 6.64 19.50
C ARG A 413 1.95 6.90 21.00
N ARG A 414 2.16 8.13 21.41
CA ARG A 414 2.15 8.57 22.80
C ARG A 414 1.22 9.76 23.00
N PRO A 415 0.48 9.82 24.12
CA PRO A 415 -0.35 10.98 24.44
C PRO A 415 0.46 12.20 24.88
N LYS A 416 1.65 12.00 25.45
CA LYS A 416 2.55 13.05 25.96
C LYS A 416 3.95 12.87 25.38
N PRO A 417 4.76 13.95 25.32
CA PRO A 417 6.16 13.87 24.91
C PRO A 417 6.97 12.87 25.73
N LEU A 418 7.84 12.12 25.05
CA LEU A 418 8.82 11.22 25.67
C LEU A 418 9.89 12.03 26.43
N SER A 419 10.37 13.09 25.79
CA SER A 419 11.32 14.04 26.39
C SER A 419 10.53 15.04 27.22
N ASN A 420 10.62 14.94 28.56
CA ASN A 420 9.79 15.69 29.53
C ASN A 420 9.94 17.21 29.45
N HIS A 421 11.02 17.73 28.84
CA HIS A 421 11.27 19.15 28.66
C HIS A 421 10.61 19.72 27.38
N LEU A 422 10.00 18.89 26.56
CA LEU A 422 9.18 19.34 25.45
C LEU A 422 7.78 19.76 25.91
N PRO A 423 7.28 20.95 25.54
CA PRO A 423 5.92 21.38 25.87
C PRO A 423 4.86 20.53 25.12
N GLU A 424 3.63 20.60 25.58
CA GLU A 424 2.52 19.91 24.93
C GLU A 424 2.23 20.51 23.54
N MET A 425 2.08 19.65 22.53
CA MET A 425 1.62 20.01 21.20
C MET A 425 0.22 19.47 20.96
N ILE A 426 -0.72 20.35 20.71
CA ILE A 426 -2.14 19.99 20.48
C ILE A 426 -2.59 20.34 19.07
N TYR A 427 -3.74 19.83 18.66
CA TYR A 427 -4.40 20.29 17.43
C TYR A 427 -4.90 21.73 17.59
N GLY A 428 -4.82 22.51 16.53
CA GLY A 428 -5.53 23.78 16.45
C GLY A 428 -7.04 23.62 16.60
N ASN A 429 -7.73 24.73 16.69
CA ASN A 429 -9.17 24.78 16.96
C ASN A 429 -10.01 24.10 15.89
N MET A 430 -10.95 23.28 16.31
CA MET A 430 -11.91 22.61 15.41
C MET A 430 -13.18 23.48 15.32
N PRO A 431 -13.51 24.00 14.12
CA PRO A 431 -14.65 24.92 14.00
C PRO A 431 -16.00 24.23 14.22
N LEU A 432 -16.32 23.18 13.45
CA LEU A 432 -17.60 22.46 13.41
C LEU A 432 -18.79 23.44 13.30
N GLU A 433 -18.77 24.32 12.26
CA GLU A 433 -19.67 25.48 12.13
C GLU A 433 -20.18 25.72 10.69
N GLY A 434 -19.93 24.78 9.78
CA GLY A 434 -20.41 24.85 8.38
C GLY A 434 -19.79 25.98 7.54
N ASN A 435 -18.61 26.49 7.89
CA ASN A 435 -17.92 27.64 7.30
C ASN A 435 -18.66 28.98 7.46
N HIS A 436 -19.54 29.11 8.46
CA HIS A 436 -20.30 30.33 8.69
C HIS A 436 -19.62 31.32 9.64
N LEU A 437 -18.70 30.88 10.52
CA LEU A 437 -17.90 31.76 11.35
C LEU A 437 -16.55 32.14 10.72
N LYS A 438 -16.12 31.43 9.67
CA LYS A 438 -14.94 31.80 8.90
C LYS A 438 -15.25 32.89 7.90
N LEU A 439 -14.30 33.78 7.63
CA LEU A 439 -14.44 34.92 6.74
C LEU A 439 -13.29 34.92 5.72
N THR A 440 -13.62 35.20 4.48
CA THR A 440 -12.66 35.62 3.46
C THR A 440 -12.33 37.11 3.67
N ALA A 441 -11.30 37.64 2.96
CA ALA A 441 -10.96 39.07 2.99
C ALA A 441 -12.19 39.93 2.58
N ILE A 442 -12.85 39.54 1.48
CA ILE A 442 -14.02 40.25 0.96
C ILE A 442 -15.16 40.28 2.00
N GLU A 443 -15.50 39.11 2.58
CA GLU A 443 -16.56 39.04 3.59
C GLU A 443 -16.25 39.85 4.84
N LYS A 444 -14.95 39.87 5.28
CA LYS A 444 -14.52 40.70 6.39
C LYS A 444 -14.72 42.17 6.07
N ASP A 445 -14.20 42.63 4.92
CA ASP A 445 -14.26 44.04 4.52
C ASP A 445 -15.70 44.53 4.32
N GLU A 446 -16.57 43.70 3.74
CA GLU A 446 -18.01 43.98 3.62
C GLU A 446 -18.68 44.10 5.01
N MET A 447 -18.39 43.18 5.94
CA MET A 447 -18.98 43.24 7.28
C MET A 447 -18.51 44.44 8.06
N VAL A 448 -17.25 44.81 7.99
CA VAL A 448 -16.66 45.98 8.70
C VAL A 448 -17.19 47.30 8.07
N SER A 449 -17.30 47.37 6.74
CA SER A 449 -17.83 48.55 6.07
C SER A 449 -19.31 48.84 6.40
N GLN A 450 -20.12 47.77 6.54
CA GLN A 450 -21.51 47.87 6.92
C GLN A 450 -21.72 48.15 8.41
N ASN A 451 -20.84 47.64 9.26
CA ASN A 451 -20.90 47.70 10.72
C ASN A 451 -19.51 47.69 11.33
N PRO A 452 -18.88 48.86 11.55
CA PRO A 452 -17.48 48.93 12.09
C PRO A 452 -17.31 48.22 13.45
N GLU A 453 -18.36 48.13 14.27
CA GLU A 453 -18.33 47.43 15.56
C GLU A 453 -18.04 45.92 15.46
N VAL A 454 -18.21 45.34 14.26
CA VAL A 454 -17.89 43.91 14.02
C VAL A 454 -16.42 43.64 14.16
N GLU A 455 -15.56 44.60 13.88
CA GLU A 455 -14.09 44.42 13.89
C GLU A 455 -13.57 43.92 15.26
N LYS A 456 -14.20 44.31 16.36
CA LYS A 456 -13.93 43.80 17.71
C LYS A 456 -13.96 42.27 17.79
N PHE A 457 -14.87 41.63 17.03
CA PHE A 457 -15.08 40.18 17.02
C PHE A 457 -14.30 39.43 15.95
N ILE A 458 -13.58 40.13 15.08
CA ILE A 458 -12.81 39.51 14.00
C ILE A 458 -11.40 39.23 14.47
N ARG A 459 -10.93 38.01 14.22
CA ARG A 459 -9.54 37.58 14.48
C ARG A 459 -8.96 36.96 13.22
N PRO A 460 -7.65 37.15 12.96
CA PRO A 460 -6.94 36.43 11.90
C PRO A 460 -6.98 34.95 12.20
N LEU A 461 -7.19 34.15 11.14
CA LEU A 461 -7.37 32.71 11.20
C LEU A 461 -6.26 32.03 10.40
N ILE A 462 -5.54 31.09 11.01
CA ILE A 462 -4.40 30.41 10.39
C ILE A 462 -4.52 28.88 10.58
N GLY A 463 -4.27 28.14 9.51
CA GLY A 463 -4.12 26.70 9.52
C GLY A 463 -2.98 26.27 8.62
N GLY A 464 -2.85 24.98 8.34
CA GLY A 464 -1.77 24.48 7.49
C GLY A 464 -1.80 25.05 6.08
N ASP A 465 -2.98 25.15 5.47
CA ASP A 465 -3.14 25.66 4.09
C ASP A 465 -2.94 27.18 4.03
N GLU A 466 -3.48 27.93 5.00
CA GLU A 466 -3.34 29.36 5.11
C GLU A 466 -1.86 29.74 5.30
N PHE A 467 -1.13 29.01 6.14
CA PHE A 467 0.30 29.22 6.37
C PHE A 467 1.14 28.89 5.12
N ILE A 468 0.98 27.67 4.57
CA ILE A 468 1.83 27.20 3.46
C ILE A 468 1.62 28.03 2.18
N LYS A 469 0.39 28.48 1.92
CA LYS A 469 0.01 29.20 0.68
C LYS A 469 -0.16 30.71 0.90
N ARG A 470 0.17 31.23 2.09
CA ARG A 470 -0.04 32.65 2.48
C ARG A 470 -1.45 33.15 2.14
N LYS A 471 -2.47 32.39 2.57
CA LYS A 471 -3.87 32.79 2.37
C LYS A 471 -4.37 33.58 3.55
N ASP A 472 -4.85 34.76 3.29
CA ASP A 472 -5.50 35.59 4.30
C ASP A 472 -6.89 35.07 4.64
N ARG A 473 -7.11 34.82 5.92
CA ARG A 473 -8.38 34.38 6.47
C ARG A 473 -8.66 34.98 7.83
N TRP A 474 -9.93 35.12 8.14
CA TRP A 474 -10.39 35.58 9.44
C TRP A 474 -11.52 34.67 9.97
N CYS A 475 -11.86 34.91 11.23
CA CYS A 475 -13.04 34.30 11.83
C CYS A 475 -13.72 35.25 12.82
N LEU A 476 -14.98 35.03 13.05
CA LEU A 476 -15.69 35.58 14.19
C LEU A 476 -15.24 34.81 15.43
N TRP A 477 -14.74 35.53 16.41
CA TRP A 477 -14.27 35.00 17.70
C TRP A 477 -14.94 35.74 18.83
N ILE A 478 -16.03 35.21 19.34
CA ILE A 478 -16.93 35.84 20.32
C ILE A 478 -16.70 35.16 21.66
N ASN A 479 -16.31 35.90 22.69
CA ASN A 479 -16.17 35.41 24.04
C ASN A 479 -17.54 35.38 24.75
N GLU A 480 -17.64 34.68 25.87
CA GLU A 480 -18.92 34.53 26.59
C GLU A 480 -19.44 35.86 27.12
N GLU A 481 -18.53 36.73 27.59
CA GLU A 481 -18.84 38.09 28.05
C GLU A 481 -19.37 39.02 26.95
N ASP A 482 -18.97 38.77 25.71
CA ASP A 482 -19.28 39.63 24.55
C ASP A 482 -20.53 39.16 23.78
N VAL A 483 -21.17 38.06 24.16
CA VAL A 483 -22.25 37.43 23.40
C VAL A 483 -23.42 38.34 23.16
N ASN A 484 -23.85 39.05 24.21
CA ASN A 484 -25.01 39.96 24.13
C ASN A 484 -24.78 41.10 23.15
N GLU A 485 -23.59 41.67 23.15
CA GLU A 485 -23.18 42.73 22.22
C GLU A 485 -23.10 42.19 20.78
N ALA A 486 -22.46 41.05 20.58
CA ALA A 486 -22.36 40.42 19.27
C ALA A 486 -23.73 40.10 18.65
N PHE A 487 -24.71 39.67 19.46
CA PHE A 487 -26.04 39.38 18.98
C PHE A 487 -26.87 40.61 18.56
N GLN A 488 -26.49 41.83 18.95
CA GLN A 488 -27.09 43.08 18.50
C GLN A 488 -26.69 43.39 17.04
N ILE A 489 -25.63 42.79 16.52
CA ILE A 489 -25.15 43.04 15.17
C ILE A 489 -25.80 42.06 14.19
N PRO A 490 -26.69 42.54 13.27
CA PRO A 490 -27.46 41.65 12.39
C PRO A 490 -26.64 40.73 11.52
N ALA A 491 -25.47 41.18 11.06
CA ALA A 491 -24.58 40.39 10.24
C ALA A 491 -23.99 39.17 11.02
N ILE A 492 -23.65 39.37 12.30
CA ILE A 492 -23.15 38.31 13.20
C ILE A 492 -24.30 37.36 13.52
N GLN A 493 -25.49 37.89 13.90
CA GLN A 493 -26.64 37.08 14.21
C GLN A 493 -27.05 36.17 13.06
N THR A 494 -27.04 36.70 11.83
CA THR A 494 -27.32 35.91 10.62
C THR A 494 -26.38 34.73 10.49
N ARG A 495 -25.05 34.90 10.70
CA ARG A 495 -24.06 33.84 10.63
C ARG A 495 -24.26 32.81 11.75
N ILE A 496 -24.50 33.25 12.98
CA ILE A 496 -24.77 32.35 14.12
C ILE A 496 -25.99 31.49 13.85
N ASN A 497 -27.07 32.05 13.29
CA ASN A 497 -28.28 31.29 12.93
C ASN A 497 -28.00 30.22 11.86
N LYS A 498 -27.10 30.51 10.90
CA LYS A 498 -26.64 29.49 9.93
C LYS A 498 -25.84 28.37 10.60
N VAL A 499 -24.96 28.69 11.56
CA VAL A 499 -24.24 27.68 12.36
C VAL A 499 -25.22 26.81 13.15
N LYS A 500 -26.24 27.43 13.78
CA LYS A 500 -27.26 26.69 14.52
C LYS A 500 -27.97 25.67 13.63
N LYS A 501 -28.43 26.07 12.46
CA LYS A 501 -29.06 25.18 11.46
C LYS A 501 -28.14 24.08 11.00
N PHE A 502 -26.85 24.38 10.74
CA PHE A 502 -25.83 23.36 10.40
C PHE A 502 -25.66 22.33 11.52
N ARG A 503 -25.62 22.76 12.77
CA ARG A 503 -25.48 21.85 13.94
C ARG A 503 -26.72 21.03 14.19
N GLU A 504 -27.92 21.58 14.00
CA GLU A 504 -29.21 20.88 14.11
C GLU A 504 -29.30 19.70 13.12
N SER A 505 -28.81 19.89 11.90
CA SER A 505 -28.77 18.84 10.86
C SER A 505 -27.60 17.86 11.02
N GLY A 506 -26.66 18.10 11.93
CA GLY A 506 -25.43 17.31 12.12
C GLY A 506 -25.61 16.09 13.02
N GLY A 507 -24.51 15.37 13.24
CA GLY A 507 -24.44 14.25 14.17
C GLY A 507 -24.52 14.70 15.64
N GLU A 508 -24.48 13.73 16.56
CA GLU A 508 -24.63 13.94 18.03
C GLU A 508 -23.70 15.05 18.55
N VAL A 509 -22.40 15.02 18.16
CA VAL A 509 -21.43 16.05 18.61
C VAL A 509 -21.77 17.45 18.11
N ALA A 510 -22.29 17.60 16.88
CA ALA A 510 -22.70 18.89 16.38
C ALA A 510 -23.92 19.41 17.14
N ARG A 511 -24.91 18.56 17.37
CA ARG A 511 -26.14 18.89 18.12
C ARG A 511 -25.86 19.29 19.56
N SER A 512 -24.87 18.67 20.23
CA SER A 512 -24.49 19.06 21.60
C SER A 512 -23.89 20.47 21.71
N LEU A 513 -23.62 21.14 20.59
CA LEU A 513 -23.03 22.48 20.52
C LEU A 513 -24.02 23.56 20.03
N ILE A 514 -25.29 23.25 19.93
CA ILE A 514 -26.32 24.20 19.40
C ILE A 514 -26.37 25.48 20.23
N ASP A 515 -26.34 25.40 21.55
CA ASP A 515 -26.37 26.55 22.47
C ASP A 515 -25.13 27.45 22.37
N ARG A 516 -24.03 26.90 21.82
CA ARG A 516 -22.77 27.63 21.58
C ARG A 516 -22.56 27.89 20.07
N SER A 517 -23.58 28.16 19.30
CA SER A 517 -23.48 28.38 17.84
C SER A 517 -22.66 29.59 17.44
N TYR A 518 -22.31 30.46 18.38
CA TYR A 518 -21.40 31.59 18.20
C TYR A 518 -19.90 31.24 18.37
N GLN A 519 -19.56 29.97 18.70
CA GLN A 519 -18.20 29.51 19.01
C GLN A 519 -17.77 28.32 18.17
N PHE A 520 -16.44 28.18 18.00
CA PHE A 520 -15.83 26.92 17.55
C PHE A 520 -16.02 25.82 18.62
N ARG A 521 -15.90 24.57 18.22
CA ARG A 521 -15.93 23.42 19.14
C ARG A 521 -14.84 23.49 20.17
N TYR A 522 -13.59 23.74 19.74
CA TYR A 522 -12.44 23.95 20.61
C TYR A 522 -12.00 25.41 20.53
N ARG A 523 -11.50 25.92 21.66
CA ARG A 523 -11.17 27.35 21.84
C ARG A 523 -9.84 27.52 22.56
N HIS A 524 -8.76 27.13 21.91
CA HIS A 524 -7.41 27.36 22.42
C HIS A 524 -6.87 28.67 21.88
N THR A 525 -6.24 29.46 22.72
CA THR A 525 -5.61 30.76 22.39
C THR A 525 -4.25 30.86 23.07
N ALA A 526 -3.31 31.58 22.47
CA ALA A 526 -2.03 31.95 23.07
C ALA A 526 -2.19 33.15 24.01
N LYS A 527 -1.27 33.31 24.98
CA LYS A 527 -1.12 34.53 25.79
C LYS A 527 -0.15 35.49 25.13
N SER A 528 0.92 34.97 24.56
CA SER A 528 1.98 35.78 23.92
C SER A 528 2.13 35.43 22.43
N HIS A 529 2.41 34.17 22.12
CA HIS A 529 2.63 33.68 20.75
C HIS A 529 2.33 32.18 20.64
N LEU A 530 2.33 31.68 19.41
CA LEU A 530 2.16 30.27 19.14
C LEU A 530 3.14 29.80 18.04
N ILE A 531 3.58 28.54 18.15
CA ILE A 531 4.33 27.83 17.11
C ILE A 531 3.36 26.91 16.39
N LEU A 532 3.28 27.03 15.05
CA LEU A 532 2.38 26.27 14.19
C LEU A 532 3.16 25.27 13.34
N VAL A 533 2.69 24.03 13.32
CA VAL A 533 3.22 22.94 12.49
C VAL A 533 2.08 22.39 11.62
N PRO A 534 2.15 22.47 10.28
CA PRO A 534 1.12 21.93 9.39
C PRO A 534 0.93 20.42 9.56
N CYS A 535 -0.32 19.96 9.59
CA CYS A 535 -0.63 18.53 9.64
C CYS A 535 -0.22 17.78 8.37
N THR A 536 -0.01 18.47 7.25
CA THR A 536 0.41 17.87 5.98
C THR A 536 1.51 18.70 5.34
N SER A 537 2.59 18.04 4.93
CA SER A 537 3.73 18.64 4.23
C SER A 537 4.10 17.82 3.00
N SER A 538 4.73 18.47 2.00
CA SER A 538 5.27 17.78 0.83
C SER A 538 6.40 16.84 1.22
N GLU A 539 6.45 15.69 0.60
CA GLU A 539 7.54 14.72 0.74
C GLU A 539 8.87 15.18 0.16
N LYS A 540 8.84 16.19 -0.70
CA LYS A 540 10.06 16.72 -1.32
C LYS A 540 10.87 17.65 -0.40
N ARG A 541 10.25 18.18 0.65
CA ARG A 541 10.88 19.17 1.52
C ARG A 541 11.96 18.58 2.40
N ASN A 542 13.12 19.21 2.43
CA ASN A 542 14.22 18.83 3.31
C ASN A 542 13.99 19.21 4.78
N TYR A 543 13.10 20.16 5.04
CA TYR A 543 12.76 20.68 6.36
C TYR A 543 11.26 20.79 6.55
N LEU A 544 10.82 20.65 7.79
CA LEU A 544 9.42 20.85 8.16
C LEU A 544 9.16 22.35 8.29
N PRO A 545 8.30 22.96 7.45
CA PRO A 545 7.98 24.36 7.58
C PRO A 545 7.15 24.59 8.85
N CYS A 546 7.71 25.35 9.79
CA CYS A 546 7.02 25.82 10.99
C CYS A 546 6.73 27.30 10.90
N GLY A 547 5.68 27.78 11.57
CA GLY A 547 5.33 29.19 11.66
C GLY A 547 5.30 29.68 13.10
N ILE A 548 5.61 30.96 13.33
CA ILE A 548 5.38 31.61 14.61
C ILE A 548 4.42 32.78 14.41
N PHE A 549 3.42 32.90 15.29
CA PHE A 549 2.35 33.90 15.17
C PHE A 549 2.04 34.53 16.53
N PRO A 550 1.64 35.79 16.58
CA PRO A 550 1.24 36.46 17.82
C PRO A 550 -0.10 35.89 18.37
N SER A 551 -0.39 36.23 19.61
CA SER A 551 -1.52 35.66 20.36
C SER A 551 -2.91 35.98 19.81
N ASN A 552 -3.03 37.00 18.94
CA ASN A 552 -4.31 37.38 18.34
C ASN A 552 -4.74 36.43 17.19
N TYR A 553 -3.86 35.51 16.72
CA TYR A 553 -4.20 34.51 15.71
C TYR A 553 -4.98 33.34 16.31
N ILE A 554 -6.04 32.97 15.63
CA ILE A 554 -6.81 31.76 15.91
C ILE A 554 -6.33 30.65 14.97
N THR A 555 -6.02 29.50 15.52
CA THR A 555 -5.47 28.36 14.76
C THR A 555 -6.55 27.36 14.35
N LEU A 556 -6.41 26.74 13.18
CA LEU A 556 -7.27 25.65 12.68
C LEU A 556 -6.67 24.26 12.94
N ASN A 557 -7.51 23.27 13.05
CA ASN A 557 -7.15 21.85 13.21
C ASN A 557 -6.48 21.19 11.98
N SER A 558 -6.19 21.97 10.95
CA SER A 558 -5.28 21.59 9.84
C SER A 558 -3.79 21.77 10.20
N ALA A 559 -3.51 22.25 11.42
CA ALA A 559 -2.18 22.37 11.99
C ALA A 559 -2.15 21.88 13.44
N HIS A 560 -0.96 21.48 13.89
CA HIS A 560 -0.64 21.32 15.31
C HIS A 560 -0.05 22.62 15.84
N VAL A 561 -0.19 22.85 17.13
CA VAL A 561 0.18 24.12 17.77
C VAL A 561 0.81 23.87 19.12
N ILE A 562 1.86 24.65 19.42
CA ILE A 562 2.46 24.80 20.74
C ILE A 562 2.24 26.26 21.15
N TYR A 563 1.59 26.45 22.31
CA TYR A 563 1.27 27.79 22.83
C TYR A 563 2.33 28.26 23.82
N ASP A 564 2.69 29.54 23.75
CA ASP A 564 3.48 30.25 24.76
C ASP A 564 4.80 29.57 25.16
N SER A 565 5.49 28.94 24.20
CA SER A 565 6.71 28.17 24.42
C SER A 565 7.97 28.95 24.04
N GLU A 566 9.12 28.48 24.53
CA GLU A 566 10.43 29.06 24.17
C GLU A 566 10.73 28.85 22.67
N ILE A 567 11.39 29.84 22.03
CA ILE A 567 11.64 29.87 20.58
C ILE A 567 12.60 28.75 20.11
N TRP A 568 13.50 28.27 20.98
CA TRP A 568 14.38 27.18 20.61
C TRP A 568 13.61 25.91 20.17
N ILE A 569 12.37 25.74 20.66
CA ILE A 569 11.49 24.63 20.24
C ILE A 569 11.21 24.70 18.72
N PHE A 570 10.97 25.90 18.19
CA PHE A 570 10.84 26.10 16.74
C PHE A 570 12.10 25.63 15.99
N GLY A 571 13.29 25.94 16.51
CA GLY A 571 14.56 25.48 15.92
C GLY A 571 14.67 23.97 15.88
N VAL A 572 14.37 23.31 16.99
CA VAL A 572 14.36 21.84 17.04
C VAL A 572 13.41 21.25 16.01
N LEU A 573 12.17 21.76 15.91
CA LEU A 573 11.16 21.28 14.95
C LEU A 573 11.56 21.53 13.50
N SER A 574 12.32 22.58 13.23
CA SER A 574 12.80 22.95 11.90
C SER A 574 14.13 22.29 11.51
N SER A 575 14.71 21.47 12.40
CA SER A 575 16.00 20.81 12.18
C SER A 575 15.90 19.56 11.33
N ARG A 576 17.04 19.18 10.73
CA ARG A 576 17.17 17.91 9.98
C ARG A 576 16.90 16.69 10.85
N MET A 577 17.36 16.69 12.11
CA MET A 577 17.10 15.60 13.05
C MET A 577 15.61 15.33 13.22
N HIS A 578 14.79 16.37 13.42
CA HIS A 578 13.35 16.23 13.54
C HIS A 578 12.68 15.83 12.22
N MET A 579 13.19 16.33 11.10
CA MET A 579 12.67 15.96 9.77
C MET A 579 12.90 14.49 9.46
N ILE A 580 14.09 13.95 9.73
CA ILE A 580 14.41 12.54 9.51
C ILE A 580 13.55 11.63 10.39
N TRP A 581 13.40 11.99 11.68
CA TRP A 581 12.47 11.30 12.57
C TRP A 581 11.05 11.31 12.01
N THR A 582 10.58 12.48 11.61
CA THR A 582 9.25 12.63 11.01
C THR A 582 9.10 11.78 9.74
N TYR A 583 10.13 11.75 8.90
CA TYR A 583 10.15 10.90 7.70
C TYR A 583 9.97 9.42 8.03
N ALA A 584 10.62 8.93 9.06
CA ALA A 584 10.57 7.53 9.47
C ALA A 584 9.20 7.17 10.11
N VAL A 585 8.71 7.97 11.05
CA VAL A 585 7.57 7.59 11.90
C VAL A 585 6.22 8.14 11.46
N ALA A 586 6.17 9.18 10.62
CA ALA A 586 4.91 9.77 10.17
C ALA A 586 4.14 8.83 9.23
N GLY A 587 2.81 8.88 9.31
CA GLY A 587 1.97 8.34 8.26
C GLY A 587 2.05 9.18 6.98
N ARG A 588 1.49 8.68 5.88
CA ARG A 588 1.41 9.40 4.62
C ARG A 588 -0.05 9.63 4.21
N LEU A 589 -0.26 10.71 3.46
CA LEU A 589 -1.50 10.97 2.72
C LEU A 589 -1.10 11.05 1.25
N GLU A 590 -1.34 9.99 0.50
CA GLU A 590 -0.67 9.73 -0.80
C GLU A 590 0.85 9.67 -0.59
N SER A 591 1.66 10.55 -1.20
CA SER A 591 3.09 10.68 -0.93
C SER A 591 3.42 11.65 0.21
N ARG A 592 2.53 12.60 0.49
CA ARG A 592 2.73 13.70 1.44
C ARG A 592 2.84 13.22 2.89
N ILE A 593 3.74 13.82 3.64
CA ILE A 593 3.88 13.57 5.08
C ILE A 593 2.61 14.00 5.81
N ARG A 594 2.06 13.09 6.61
CA ARG A 594 0.98 13.38 7.54
C ARG A 594 1.55 13.45 8.95
N TYR A 595 1.92 14.67 9.35
CA TYR A 595 2.46 14.94 10.67
C TYR A 595 1.41 14.66 11.76
N SER A 596 1.85 14.03 12.84
CA SER A 596 1.02 13.73 14.02
C SER A 596 1.79 14.06 15.28
N SER A 597 1.22 14.88 16.18
CA SER A 597 1.83 15.14 17.48
C SER A 597 2.12 13.85 18.25
N ALA A 598 1.18 12.89 18.24
CA ALA A 598 1.31 11.64 18.97
C ALA A 598 2.41 10.70 18.47
N LEU A 599 2.86 10.83 17.19
CA LEU A 599 3.93 10.03 16.61
C LEU A 599 5.18 10.86 16.33
N CYS A 600 5.06 12.00 15.63
CA CYS A 600 6.26 12.73 15.20
C CYS A 600 6.87 13.55 16.34
N TYR A 601 6.05 14.18 17.15
CA TYR A 601 6.51 15.07 18.22
C TYR A 601 6.68 14.34 19.56
N ASN A 602 5.63 13.67 20.03
CA ASN A 602 5.63 13.05 21.35
C ASN A 602 6.60 11.85 21.47
N THR A 603 7.02 11.27 20.37
CA THR A 603 7.99 10.18 20.34
C THR A 603 9.40 10.65 20.00
N PHE A 604 9.57 11.91 19.61
CA PHE A 604 10.87 12.45 19.23
C PHE A 604 11.86 12.41 20.40
N PRO A 605 12.97 11.68 20.28
CA PRO A 605 13.95 11.57 21.34
C PRO A 605 14.87 12.78 21.32
N LEU A 606 14.61 13.73 22.19
CA LEU A 606 15.46 14.93 22.37
C LEU A 606 16.22 14.78 23.72
N PRO A 607 17.55 14.85 23.70
CA PRO A 607 18.33 14.85 24.96
C PRO A 607 18.04 16.11 25.77
N GLU A 608 18.35 16.08 27.05
CA GLU A 608 18.25 17.26 27.91
C GLU A 608 19.25 18.33 27.47
N LEU A 609 18.77 19.56 27.27
CA LEU A 609 19.56 20.67 26.76
C LEU A 609 19.96 21.62 27.88
N SER A 610 21.24 22.03 27.91
CA SER A 610 21.71 23.12 28.74
C SER A 610 21.16 24.46 28.23
N GLU A 611 21.10 25.46 29.09
CA GLU A 611 20.67 26.82 28.72
C GLU A 611 21.52 27.44 27.58
N ASN A 612 22.81 27.14 27.54
CA ASN A 612 23.68 27.59 26.46
C ASN A 612 23.30 26.98 25.11
N GLN A 613 22.92 25.67 25.09
CA GLN A 613 22.46 25.01 23.89
C GLN A 613 21.11 25.58 23.43
N LYS A 614 20.16 25.77 24.34
CA LYS A 614 18.87 26.39 24.01
C LYS A 614 19.06 27.80 23.42
N ASN A 615 19.88 28.65 24.04
CA ASN A 615 20.21 29.98 23.53
C ASN A 615 20.88 29.94 22.15
N SER A 616 21.79 28.98 21.93
CA SER A 616 22.43 28.81 20.63
C SER A 616 21.42 28.40 19.54
N ILE A 617 20.55 27.44 19.81
CA ILE A 617 19.45 27.03 18.91
C ILE A 617 18.52 28.20 18.62
N GLN A 618 18.14 28.98 19.64
CA GLN A 618 17.27 30.13 19.49
C GLN A 618 17.88 31.20 18.58
N ASN A 619 19.17 31.52 18.72
CA ASN A 619 19.85 32.48 17.87
C ASN A 619 19.85 32.06 16.39
N HIS A 620 20.12 30.77 16.10
CA HIS A 620 20.06 30.25 14.73
C HIS A 620 18.61 30.17 14.21
N THR A 621 17.63 29.99 15.10
CA THR A 621 16.22 30.07 14.74
C THR A 621 15.84 31.47 14.25
N TYR A 622 16.32 32.52 14.91
CA TYR A 622 16.10 33.90 14.44
C TYR A 622 16.71 34.12 13.04
N CYS A 623 17.90 33.60 12.76
CA CYS A 623 18.49 33.70 11.41
C CYS A 623 17.56 33.08 10.33
N ILE A 624 16.94 31.95 10.61
CA ILE A 624 15.98 31.30 9.67
C ILE A 624 14.75 32.22 9.47
N ILE A 625 14.21 32.78 10.54
CA ILE A 625 13.04 33.68 10.47
C ILE A 625 13.37 34.91 9.66
N GLU A 626 14.51 35.56 9.96
CA GLU A 626 15.01 36.76 9.26
C GLU A 626 15.23 36.48 7.76
N GLU A 627 15.85 35.35 7.41
CA GLU A 627 16.03 35.00 5.99
C GLU A 627 14.69 34.79 5.28
N ARG A 628 13.70 34.21 5.93
CA ARG A 628 12.34 34.05 5.35
C ARG A 628 11.64 35.37 5.13
N GLU A 629 11.87 36.36 6.02
CA GLU A 629 11.26 37.68 5.93
C GLU A 629 11.86 38.54 4.78
N LYS A 630 13.06 38.22 4.32
CA LYS A 630 13.69 38.89 3.15
C LYS A 630 13.00 38.54 1.83
N HIS A 631 12.10 37.50 1.81
CA HIS A 631 11.37 37.04 0.62
C HIS A 631 9.86 37.21 0.80
N PRO A 632 9.34 38.44 0.96
CA PRO A 632 7.91 38.67 1.18
C PRO A 632 7.03 38.25 -0.01
N GLU A 633 7.60 38.19 -1.21
CA GLU A 633 6.94 37.77 -2.45
C GLU A 633 6.73 36.27 -2.57
N MET A 634 7.52 35.43 -1.88
CA MET A 634 7.46 33.99 -1.95
C MET A 634 6.51 33.44 -0.89
N ILE A 635 5.70 32.43 -1.26
CA ILE A 635 4.91 31.67 -0.30
C ILE A 635 5.78 30.63 0.41
N ILE A 636 5.35 30.15 1.57
CA ILE A 636 6.09 29.12 2.33
C ILE A 636 6.28 27.82 1.53
N ALA A 637 5.34 27.50 0.63
CA ALA A 637 5.47 26.35 -0.25
C ALA A 637 6.74 26.43 -1.11
N ASP A 638 7.01 27.57 -1.69
CA ASP A 638 8.14 27.81 -2.60
C ASP A 638 9.45 28.01 -1.84
N LEU A 639 9.40 28.72 -0.67
CA LEU A 639 10.55 28.88 0.22
C LEU A 639 11.14 27.55 0.71
N TYR A 640 10.31 26.51 0.79
CA TYR A 640 10.71 25.17 1.27
C TYR A 640 10.67 24.10 0.18
N ASP A 641 10.50 24.47 -1.09
CA ASP A 641 10.69 23.54 -2.20
C ASP A 641 12.19 23.46 -2.54
N PRO A 642 12.78 22.25 -2.62
CA PRO A 642 14.21 22.09 -2.91
C PRO A 642 14.70 22.78 -4.20
N GLU A 643 13.81 22.96 -5.18
CA GLU A 643 14.14 23.58 -6.47
C GLU A 643 14.14 25.12 -6.42
N THR A 644 13.42 25.72 -5.46
CA THR A 644 13.23 27.19 -5.39
C THR A 644 13.66 27.81 -4.06
N MET A 645 14.06 27.00 -3.09
CA MET A 645 14.53 27.46 -1.78
C MET A 645 15.73 28.39 -1.93
N PRO A 646 15.69 29.64 -1.38
CA PRO A 646 16.84 30.52 -1.39
C PRO A 646 18.07 29.94 -0.71
N GLN A 647 19.24 30.06 -1.32
CA GLN A 647 20.48 29.47 -0.78
C GLN A 647 20.79 29.99 0.64
N ALA A 648 20.58 31.25 0.92
CA ALA A 648 20.81 31.83 2.26
C ALA A 648 19.89 31.20 3.33
N LEU A 649 18.64 30.88 2.97
CA LEU A 649 17.72 30.14 3.85
C LEU A 649 18.17 28.69 4.09
N LEU A 650 18.67 28.03 3.05
CA LEU A 650 19.24 26.68 3.17
C LEU A 650 20.47 26.69 4.09
N ASP A 651 21.38 27.69 3.92
CA ASP A 651 22.58 27.84 4.74
C ASP A 651 22.24 28.12 6.21
N ALA A 652 21.21 28.91 6.48
CA ALA A 652 20.71 29.15 7.83
C ALA A 652 20.18 27.83 8.48
N HIS A 653 19.46 27.02 7.73
CA HIS A 653 19.04 25.69 8.19
C HIS A 653 20.22 24.75 8.44
N CYS A 654 21.19 24.69 7.53
CA CYS A 654 22.40 23.88 7.71
C CYS A 654 23.21 24.30 8.95
N SER A 655 23.26 25.58 9.24
CA SER A 655 23.90 26.11 10.44
C SER A 655 23.16 25.71 11.72
N LEU A 656 21.84 25.78 11.70
CA LEU A 656 20.97 25.25 12.79
C LEU A 656 21.20 23.77 13.01
N ASP A 657 21.26 22.96 11.93
CA ASP A 657 21.46 21.52 12.00
C ASP A 657 22.74 21.16 12.74
N GLN A 658 23.84 21.83 12.44
CA GLN A 658 25.13 21.61 13.12
C GLN A 658 25.02 21.87 14.64
N ILE A 659 24.25 22.85 15.05
CA ILE A 659 24.05 23.17 16.49
C ILE A 659 23.15 22.11 17.14
N VAL A 660 22.06 21.72 16.49
CA VAL A 660 21.14 20.70 17.02
C VAL A 660 21.83 19.34 17.09
N GLU A 661 22.58 18.92 16.07
CA GLU A 661 23.31 17.65 16.06
C GLU A 661 24.33 17.56 17.20
N LYS A 662 25.03 18.67 17.51
CA LYS A 662 25.96 18.73 18.65
C LYS A 662 25.28 18.55 20.02
N CYS A 663 23.96 18.72 20.10
CA CYS A 663 23.22 18.41 21.32
C CYS A 663 23.08 16.90 21.55
N TYR A 664 23.18 16.11 20.50
CA TYR A 664 23.09 14.64 20.57
C TYR A 664 24.48 13.99 20.82
N ARG A 665 25.49 14.44 20.08
CA ARG A 665 26.86 13.97 20.22
C ARG A 665 27.85 15.00 19.65
N SER A 666 29.11 14.92 20.10
CA SER A 666 30.17 15.82 19.64
C SER A 666 30.65 15.57 18.20
N GLN A 667 30.56 14.32 17.75
CA GLN A 667 30.96 13.91 16.41
C GLN A 667 29.79 14.15 15.41
N SER A 668 30.09 14.72 14.24
CA SER A 668 29.10 14.94 13.19
C SER A 668 28.54 13.63 12.64
N PHE A 669 27.30 13.63 12.20
CA PHE A 669 26.69 12.52 11.47
C PHE A 669 27.13 12.53 10.01
N ILE A 670 27.39 11.34 9.46
CA ILE A 670 27.85 11.19 8.07
C ILE A 670 26.69 11.35 7.08
N ASN A 671 25.54 10.77 7.41
CA ASN A 671 24.34 10.75 6.55
C ASN A 671 23.06 10.66 7.37
N ASP A 672 21.92 10.62 6.69
CA ASP A 672 20.59 10.55 7.31
C ASP A 672 20.27 9.19 7.92
N GLU A 673 20.83 8.13 7.37
CA GLU A 673 20.69 6.77 7.90
C GLU A 673 21.32 6.70 9.30
N GLU A 674 22.52 7.22 9.47
CA GLU A 674 23.20 7.26 10.77
C GLU A 674 22.44 8.14 11.80
N ARG A 675 21.86 9.26 11.34
CA ARG A 675 20.99 10.08 12.18
C ARG A 675 19.77 9.30 12.68
N LEU A 676 19.10 8.60 11.77
CA LEU A 676 17.92 7.82 12.10
C LEU A 676 18.27 6.67 13.06
N GLU A 677 19.36 5.95 12.80
CA GLU A 677 19.80 4.87 13.66
C GLU A 677 20.08 5.37 15.09
N TYR A 678 20.77 6.49 15.22
CA TYR A 678 21.03 7.13 16.51
C TYR A 678 19.74 7.57 17.21
N LEU A 679 18.80 8.18 16.49
CA LEU A 679 17.51 8.58 17.03
C LEU A 679 16.70 7.39 17.52
N LEU A 680 16.68 6.29 16.77
CA LEU A 680 15.99 5.06 17.16
C LEU A 680 16.62 4.45 18.42
N TYR A 681 17.96 4.43 18.48
CA TYR A 681 18.69 3.99 19.67
C TYR A 681 18.32 4.84 20.90
N LEU A 682 18.38 6.16 20.79
CA LEU A 682 18.03 7.07 21.88
C LEU A 682 16.55 6.95 22.30
N TYR A 683 15.65 6.73 21.33
CA TYR A 683 14.23 6.46 21.62
C TYR A 683 14.08 5.21 22.50
N GLU A 684 14.76 4.12 22.16
CA GLU A 684 14.72 2.88 22.95
C GLU A 684 15.26 3.08 24.36
N GLU A 685 16.38 3.77 24.52
CA GLU A 685 16.98 4.13 25.81
C GLU A 685 16.00 4.91 26.69
N LEU A 686 15.39 5.96 26.17
CA LEU A 686 14.40 6.76 26.89
C LEU A 686 13.15 5.98 27.28
N ILE A 687 12.69 5.05 26.43
CA ILE A 687 11.56 4.16 26.77
C ILE A 687 11.94 3.19 27.90
N LEU A 688 13.16 2.66 27.91
CA LEU A 688 13.65 1.78 28.98
C LEU A 688 13.76 2.54 30.28
N GLU A 689 14.31 3.75 30.29
CA GLU A 689 14.38 4.59 31.48
C GLU A 689 12.99 4.92 32.04
N GLU A 690 12.00 5.25 31.18
CA GLU A 690 10.64 5.52 31.62
C GLU A 690 10.00 4.30 32.30
N LYS A 691 10.22 3.09 31.74
CA LYS A 691 9.75 1.84 32.36
C LYS A 691 10.38 1.60 33.72
N MET A 692 11.70 1.74 33.85
CA MET A 692 12.40 1.58 35.12
C MET A 692 11.90 2.57 36.17
N ARG A 693 11.64 3.82 35.78
CA ARG A 693 11.06 4.83 36.70
C ARG A 693 9.64 4.45 37.12
N SER A 694 8.83 3.88 36.24
CA SER A 694 7.45 3.47 36.56
C SER A 694 7.37 2.19 37.41
N GLU A 695 8.36 1.30 37.35
CA GLU A 695 8.45 0.10 38.18
C GLU A 695 8.98 0.39 39.58
N ASN A 696 9.70 1.50 39.75
CA ASN A 696 10.27 1.94 41.06
C ASN A 696 9.36 2.97 41.78
N ALA A 697 8.28 3.44 41.15
CA ALA A 697 7.30 4.35 41.70
C ALA A 697 6.04 3.62 42.16
#